data_8c0aeb01a6c8b1993beff181a0e8b286
#
_entry.id   8c0aeb01a6c8b1993beff181a0e8b286
#
_cell.length_a   1.000
_cell.length_b   1.000
_cell.length_c   1.000
_cell.angle_alpha   90.00
_cell.angle_beta   90.00
_cell.angle_gamma   90.00
#
_symmetry.space_group_name_H-M   'P 1'
#
loop_
_entity.id
_entity.type
_entity.pdbx_description
1 polymer ?
#
loop_
_entity_poly.entity_id
_entity_poly.type
_entity_poly.pdbx_seq_one_letter_code
_entity_poly.pdbx_strand_id
1 'polypeptide(L)'
;MDKKYVYEFNEGDETMRELLGGKGANLAGMSKLGMPVPYGFTITTEACNQYYEDNETINDGIKTQIMEYLDLLEKKSGKKLGDEANPLLVSVRSGARASMPGMMDTILNLGMNKTVAETVANLTNNERFAYDSYRRFIQMYSDVVMGLSKKRFEEIIDEVKAERGITDDLELNAEDMKKLVELFKAFYKNELKSEFPEEPKEQLMGAIEAVFRSWNNPRAIYYRKMNDIPSSWGTAVNVQMMVFGNMGNDCGTGVAFTRNPSTGENKLYGEFLMNAQGEDVVAGIRTPQKIDQLKEVAPGAYDDFVAITKKLETHYRNMQDMEFTIEKGKLFMLQTRNGKRTAQAALKIACDMVDEGMITTDEALMMVEPKQLDSLLHPMFDADELKKAEPIATALPASPGAACGQIVFSAEEAIQEASRNHKVILVRLETSPEDIEGMHVSQGILTVRGGMTSHAAVVARGMGACCVSGCGDINMHDDEGYFEIDGVKYHRGDWISLDGSTGNIYGSAIKTVPASISGDFERFMNWADERRTLKVRTNADTPHDAKQAHEFGAQGIGLVRTEHMFFEGDRIKAVREMIVSKTAAQRRVALEKILPMQRSDFEGIYEAMEGLPVTIRYLDPPLHEFLPTNSYDITQLAKDMHIGLDELKSVISSLHEFNPMMGHRGCRLAISYPEIAEMQTMAVIQAALAVNERHPDWKIEPEIMIPLVGDVAELRYVKKVVCDVADKLIQESEFDMKYHVGTMIEIPRAALLADEIAKEAEFFSFGTNDLTQMTFGFSRDDAGGFLQDYYDKKIFEQDPFAHLDQRGVGKLVKMATELGRSTRPNIKLGICGEHGGDPASIEFCHRVGLNYVSCSPYRVPIARLAAAQAAIKFDK
;
A
#
# COMPACT_ATOMS: atom_id res chain seq x y z
N MET A 1 37.78 0.82 20.19
CA MET A 1 37.76 1.63 18.95
C MET A 1 36.53 2.48 19.00
N ASP A 2 36.67 3.77 18.85
CA ASP A 2 35.50 4.65 18.80
C ASP A 2 34.63 4.29 17.60
N LYS A 3 33.31 4.35 17.77
CA LYS A 3 32.35 4.01 16.71
C LYS A 3 32.51 4.95 15.55
N LYS A 4 32.55 4.41 14.33
CA LYS A 4 32.67 5.19 13.09
C LYS A 4 31.29 5.65 12.63
N TYR A 5 31.09 6.97 12.58
CA TYR A 5 29.82 7.59 12.18
C TYR A 5 29.88 8.29 10.82
N VAL A 6 31.07 8.51 10.25
CA VAL A 6 31.26 9.24 9.01
C VAL A 6 32.08 8.41 8.02
N TYR A 7 31.65 8.38 6.77
CA TYR A 7 32.27 7.62 5.68
C TYR A 7 32.43 8.50 4.45
N GLU A 8 33.63 8.52 3.86
CA GLU A 8 33.81 9.07 2.52
C GLU A 8 33.11 8.18 1.50
N PHE A 9 32.65 8.72 0.36
CA PHE A 9 31.97 7.94 -0.66
C PHE A 9 32.80 6.74 -1.14
N ASN A 10 34.12 6.85 -1.22
CA ASN A 10 35.01 5.75 -1.60
C ASN A 10 35.21 4.67 -0.51
N GLU A 11 34.81 4.93 0.74
CA GLU A 11 34.93 3.97 1.84
C GLU A 11 33.70 3.07 1.99
N GLY A 12 32.55 3.50 1.44
CA GLY A 12 31.31 2.73 1.44
C GLY A 12 31.10 1.94 0.16
N ASP A 13 29.97 1.21 0.10
CA ASP A 13 29.46 0.58 -1.12
C ASP A 13 27.93 0.51 -1.09
N GLU A 14 27.34 0.09 -2.20
CA GLU A 14 25.89 -0.02 -2.39
C GLU A 14 25.18 -0.98 -1.44
N THR A 15 25.92 -1.92 -0.83
CA THR A 15 25.36 -2.90 0.13
C THR A 15 25.17 -2.31 1.52
N MET A 16 25.87 -1.21 1.83
CA MET A 16 25.84 -0.54 3.14
C MET A 16 24.59 0.37 3.32
N ARG A 17 23.48 0.01 2.70
CA ARG A 17 22.26 0.84 2.66
C ARG A 17 21.65 1.11 4.03
N GLU A 18 21.79 0.17 4.96
CA GLU A 18 21.32 0.34 6.34
C GLU A 18 22.07 1.46 7.08
N LEU A 19 23.36 1.57 6.83
CA LEU A 19 24.25 2.49 7.50
C LEU A 19 24.33 3.85 6.79
N LEU A 20 24.51 3.85 5.46
CA LEU A 20 24.72 5.04 4.66
C LEU A 20 23.42 5.65 4.10
N GLY A 21 22.29 4.98 4.34
CA GLY A 21 21.03 5.30 3.65
C GLY A 21 21.08 4.98 2.16
N GLY A 22 19.94 5.09 1.48
CA GLY A 22 19.88 4.78 0.04
C GLY A 22 20.74 5.69 -0.83
N LYS A 23 20.72 7.00 -0.57
CA LYS A 23 21.49 7.98 -1.34
C LYS A 23 23.00 7.83 -1.11
N GLY A 24 23.45 7.72 0.15
CA GLY A 24 24.87 7.56 0.47
C GLY A 24 25.46 6.27 -0.09
N ALA A 25 24.74 5.15 0.03
CA ALA A 25 25.17 3.87 -0.53
C ALA A 25 25.29 3.92 -2.07
N ASN A 26 24.34 4.55 -2.76
CA ASN A 26 24.41 4.70 -4.21
C ASN A 26 25.53 5.65 -4.67
N LEU A 27 25.77 6.75 -3.94
CA LEU A 27 26.93 7.61 -4.20
C LEU A 27 28.25 6.86 -4.04
N ALA A 28 28.34 6.00 -3.01
CA ALA A 28 29.50 5.15 -2.79
C ALA A 28 29.69 4.13 -3.93
N GLY A 29 28.61 3.46 -4.36
CA GLY A 29 28.62 2.52 -5.48
C GLY A 29 29.09 3.20 -6.79
N MET A 30 28.52 4.35 -7.14
CA MET A 30 28.94 5.11 -8.33
C MET A 30 30.43 5.53 -8.26
N SER A 31 30.89 5.96 -7.08
CA SER A 31 32.29 6.35 -6.88
C SER A 31 33.24 5.18 -7.09
N LYS A 32 32.92 4.00 -6.57
CA LYS A 32 33.66 2.74 -6.80
C LYS A 32 33.69 2.31 -8.26
N LEU A 33 32.61 2.56 -8.99
CA LEU A 33 32.53 2.30 -10.43
C LEU A 33 33.33 3.30 -11.28
N GLY A 34 33.99 4.27 -10.64
CA GLY A 34 34.77 5.32 -11.30
C GLY A 34 33.95 6.33 -12.09
N MET A 35 32.70 6.55 -11.68
CA MET A 35 31.84 7.57 -12.27
C MET A 35 32.21 8.97 -11.78
N PRO A 36 31.90 10.01 -12.56
CA PRO A 36 32.21 11.39 -12.19
C PRO A 36 31.24 11.90 -11.10
N VAL A 37 31.45 11.44 -9.88
CA VAL A 37 30.69 11.86 -8.68
C VAL A 37 31.45 12.96 -7.99
N PRO A 38 30.84 14.13 -7.67
CA PRO A 38 31.49 15.14 -6.85
C PRO A 38 31.91 14.58 -5.50
N TYR A 39 33.08 14.97 -5.01
CA TYR A 39 33.60 14.49 -3.72
C TYR A 39 32.64 14.80 -2.56
N GLY A 40 32.61 13.92 -1.57
CA GLY A 40 31.76 14.10 -0.39
C GLY A 40 31.88 12.94 0.60
N PHE A 41 31.12 13.06 1.67
CA PHE A 41 31.04 12.05 2.72
C PHE A 41 29.62 11.90 3.23
N THR A 42 29.34 10.75 3.86
CA THR A 42 28.05 10.41 4.45
C THR A 42 28.17 10.31 5.96
N ILE A 43 27.33 11.00 6.68
CA ILE A 43 27.08 10.85 8.12
C ILE A 43 25.97 9.82 8.27
N THR A 44 26.20 8.76 9.04
CA THR A 44 25.38 7.54 9.04
C THR A 44 24.01 7.71 9.67
N THR A 45 23.12 6.76 9.38
CA THR A 45 21.81 6.61 10.07
C THR A 45 21.98 6.39 11.58
N GLU A 46 23.07 5.73 11.98
CA GLU A 46 23.39 5.52 13.39
C GLU A 46 23.75 6.84 14.12
N ALA A 47 24.37 7.78 13.43
CA ALA A 47 24.61 9.13 13.96
C ALA A 47 23.29 9.88 14.21
N CYS A 48 22.29 9.70 13.31
CA CYS A 48 20.96 10.26 13.50
C CYS A 48 20.26 9.65 14.73
N ASN A 49 20.33 8.34 14.90
CA ASN A 49 19.75 7.69 16.08
C ASN A 49 20.44 8.16 17.36
N GLN A 50 21.78 8.27 17.36
CA GLN A 50 22.54 8.81 18.50
C GLN A 50 22.17 10.26 18.81
N TYR A 51 21.93 11.10 17.79
CA TYR A 51 21.45 12.48 17.97
C TYR A 51 20.15 12.55 18.77
N TYR A 52 19.19 11.63 18.48
CA TYR A 52 17.95 11.57 19.26
C TYR A 52 18.14 10.98 20.67
N GLU A 53 19.05 10.01 20.84
CA GLU A 53 19.41 9.47 22.16
C GLU A 53 20.09 10.53 23.03
N ASP A 54 20.87 11.44 22.44
CA ASP A 54 21.55 12.54 23.09
C ASP A 54 20.65 13.82 23.20
N ASN A 55 19.30 13.64 23.23
CA ASN A 55 18.30 14.72 23.32
C ASN A 55 18.47 15.80 22.25
N GLU A 56 18.47 15.38 21.01
CA GLU A 56 18.59 16.24 19.84
C GLU A 56 19.88 17.10 19.83
N THR A 57 20.98 16.48 20.22
CA THR A 57 22.30 17.11 20.23
C THR A 57 23.33 16.23 19.54
N ILE A 58 24.11 16.81 18.63
CA ILE A 58 25.26 16.12 18.03
C ILE A 58 26.39 16.12 19.05
N ASN A 59 26.82 14.95 19.53
CA ASN A 59 27.88 14.83 20.49
C ASN A 59 29.26 15.15 19.90
N ASP A 60 30.25 15.41 20.78
CA ASP A 60 31.58 15.84 20.36
C ASP A 60 32.33 14.81 19.52
N GLY A 61 32.07 13.49 19.73
CA GLY A 61 32.66 12.42 18.93
C GLY A 61 32.22 12.46 17.47
N ILE A 62 30.92 12.69 17.23
CA ILE A 62 30.36 12.84 15.88
C ILE A 62 30.84 14.16 15.24
N LYS A 63 30.85 15.27 16.01
CA LYS A 63 31.37 16.56 15.53
C LYS A 63 32.82 16.46 15.07
N THR A 64 33.67 15.81 15.86
CA THR A 64 35.08 15.60 15.51
C THR A 64 35.22 14.86 14.18
N GLN A 65 34.52 13.76 14.00
CA GLN A 65 34.55 12.99 12.76
C GLN A 65 34.04 13.83 11.57
N ILE A 66 33.00 14.63 11.73
CA ILE A 66 32.48 15.51 10.68
C ILE A 66 33.59 16.50 10.24
N MET A 67 34.31 17.12 11.19
CA MET A 67 35.37 18.07 10.86
C MET A 67 36.57 17.37 10.20
N GLU A 68 36.98 16.20 10.65
CA GLU A 68 38.05 15.40 10.00
C GLU A 68 37.71 15.06 8.55
N TYR A 69 36.47 14.68 8.27
CA TYR A 69 36.02 14.38 6.90
C TYR A 69 35.81 15.64 6.05
N LEU A 70 35.47 16.77 6.65
CA LEU A 70 35.50 18.07 5.97
C LEU A 70 36.93 18.45 5.54
N ASP A 71 37.91 18.31 6.43
CA ASP A 71 39.31 18.56 6.09
C ASP A 71 39.81 17.65 4.96
N LEU A 72 39.38 16.39 4.93
CA LEU A 72 39.65 15.43 3.87
C LEU A 72 39.00 15.85 2.53
N LEU A 73 37.76 16.34 2.58
CA LEU A 73 37.06 16.85 1.40
C LEU A 73 37.73 18.09 0.84
N GLU A 74 38.15 19.02 1.70
CA GLU A 74 38.91 20.22 1.31
C GLU A 74 40.23 19.83 0.62
N LYS A 75 40.97 18.89 1.21
CA LYS A 75 42.23 18.41 0.62
C LYS A 75 42.05 17.78 -0.75
N LYS A 76 40.99 16.96 -0.94
CA LYS A 76 40.71 16.25 -2.21
C LYS A 76 40.19 17.20 -3.29
N SER A 77 39.35 18.11 -2.93
CA SER A 77 38.78 19.09 -3.87
C SER A 77 39.78 20.21 -4.24
N GLY A 78 40.78 20.43 -3.41
CA GLY A 78 41.68 21.60 -3.52
C GLY A 78 40.98 22.91 -3.22
N LYS A 79 39.80 22.87 -2.60
CA LYS A 79 38.99 24.05 -2.18
C LYS A 79 38.81 24.02 -0.67
N LYS A 80 38.52 25.16 -0.05
CA LYS A 80 38.31 25.24 1.39
C LYS A 80 37.01 25.95 1.72
N LEU A 81 36.28 25.42 2.70
CA LEU A 81 35.01 26.01 3.16
C LEU A 81 35.26 27.40 3.78
N GLY A 82 34.64 28.44 3.19
CA GLY A 82 34.84 29.83 3.63
C GLY A 82 36.11 30.46 3.17
N ASP A 83 36.89 29.85 2.26
CA ASP A 83 38.15 30.44 1.75
C ASP A 83 37.87 31.65 0.87
N GLU A 84 38.67 32.70 1.07
CA GLU A 84 38.59 33.96 0.33
C GLU A 84 39.17 33.85 -1.10
N ALA A 85 39.97 32.82 -1.39
CA ALA A 85 40.64 32.66 -2.69
C ALA A 85 40.00 31.54 -3.56
N ASN A 86 39.68 30.41 -2.98
CA ASN A 86 39.12 29.26 -3.67
C ASN A 86 38.08 28.53 -2.80
N PRO A 87 36.87 29.09 -2.63
CA PRO A 87 35.89 28.62 -1.70
C PRO A 87 35.28 27.27 -2.11
N LEU A 88 35.16 26.37 -1.13
CA LEU A 88 34.35 25.17 -1.23
C LEU A 88 32.90 25.52 -0.90
N LEU A 89 31.98 25.13 -1.74
CA LEU A 89 30.55 25.12 -1.44
C LEU A 89 30.06 23.66 -1.43
N VAL A 90 29.16 23.36 -0.51
CA VAL A 90 28.63 22.00 -0.35
C VAL A 90 27.09 21.98 -0.34
N SER A 91 26.55 20.84 -0.71
CA SER A 91 25.15 20.50 -0.43
C SER A 91 25.08 19.58 0.79
N VAL A 92 24.02 19.74 1.58
CA VAL A 92 23.71 18.87 2.73
C VAL A 92 22.34 18.25 2.45
N ARG A 93 22.31 16.94 2.23
CA ARG A 93 21.14 16.21 1.75
C ARG A 93 20.80 15.05 2.65
N SER A 94 19.51 14.85 2.92
CA SER A 94 19.01 13.65 3.60
C SER A 94 19.19 12.39 2.75
N GLY A 95 19.35 11.23 3.42
CA GLY A 95 19.54 9.95 2.78
C GLY A 95 18.94 8.80 3.61
N ALA A 96 17.62 8.68 3.70
CA ALA A 96 16.97 7.55 4.37
C ALA A 96 17.19 6.23 3.62
N ARG A 97 17.04 5.09 4.31
CA ARG A 97 17.13 3.74 3.70
C ARG A 97 16.08 3.53 2.61
N ALA A 98 14.85 4.01 2.86
CA ALA A 98 13.78 4.05 1.88
C ALA A 98 13.70 5.42 1.20
N SER A 99 13.30 5.46 -0.06
CA SER A 99 13.09 6.72 -0.78
C SER A 99 11.83 7.42 -0.25
N MET A 100 12.00 8.63 0.25
CA MET A 100 10.93 9.48 0.81
C MET A 100 10.91 10.84 0.09
N PRO A 101 10.42 10.93 -1.16
CA PRO A 101 10.50 12.14 -1.97
C PRO A 101 9.76 13.32 -1.33
N GLY A 102 10.45 14.48 -1.21
CA GLY A 102 9.84 15.69 -0.67
C GLY A 102 9.54 15.68 0.85
N MET A 103 9.82 14.56 1.54
CA MET A 103 9.51 14.43 2.97
C MET A 103 10.59 14.98 3.88
N MET A 104 11.84 15.05 3.42
CA MET A 104 12.98 15.49 4.19
C MET A 104 13.74 16.58 3.46
N ASP A 105 14.54 17.32 4.20
CA ASP A 105 15.10 18.58 3.77
C ASP A 105 16.46 18.43 3.05
N THR A 106 16.78 19.43 2.24
CA THR A 106 18.05 19.59 1.49
C THR A 106 18.48 21.03 1.58
N ILE A 107 19.77 21.29 1.77
CA ILE A 107 20.38 22.63 1.75
C ILE A 107 21.46 22.64 0.69
N LEU A 108 21.38 23.59 -0.24
CA LEU A 108 22.36 23.79 -1.31
C LEU A 108 23.17 25.09 -1.08
N ASN A 109 24.26 25.20 -1.79
CA ASN A 109 25.15 26.40 -1.78
C ASN A 109 25.66 26.75 -0.36
N LEU A 110 25.74 25.78 0.54
CA LEU A 110 26.24 26.02 1.90
C LEU A 110 27.72 26.41 1.87
N GLY A 111 28.07 27.35 2.68
CA GLY A 111 29.38 27.99 2.72
C GLY A 111 29.38 29.41 2.12
N MET A 112 28.23 29.84 1.57
CA MET A 112 28.07 31.21 1.09
C MET A 112 28.02 32.24 2.24
N ASN A 113 28.77 33.27 2.09
CA ASN A 113 28.68 34.51 2.84
C ASN A 113 29.07 35.69 1.91
N LYS A 114 29.10 36.90 2.43
CA LYS A 114 29.40 38.09 1.60
C LYS A 114 30.75 37.97 0.89
N THR A 115 31.82 37.65 1.60
CA THR A 115 33.17 37.51 1.04
C THR A 115 33.28 36.39 0.01
N VAL A 116 32.67 35.24 0.30
CA VAL A 116 32.62 34.11 -0.63
C VAL A 116 31.83 34.45 -1.90
N ALA A 117 30.72 35.19 -1.79
CA ALA A 117 29.95 35.61 -2.95
C ALA A 117 30.78 36.57 -3.86
N GLU A 118 31.51 37.50 -3.27
CA GLU A 118 32.42 38.37 -4.02
C GLU A 118 33.54 37.58 -4.72
N THR A 119 34.11 36.59 -4.04
CA THR A 119 35.13 35.69 -4.61
C THR A 119 34.59 34.83 -5.75
N VAL A 120 33.43 34.25 -5.58
CA VAL A 120 32.77 33.42 -6.62
C VAL A 120 32.45 34.30 -7.84
N ALA A 121 31.96 35.54 -7.64
CA ALA A 121 31.71 36.50 -8.72
C ALA A 121 32.97 36.77 -9.55
N ASN A 122 34.10 37.00 -8.88
CA ASN A 122 35.39 37.24 -9.54
C ASN A 122 35.92 35.99 -10.26
N LEU A 123 35.88 34.82 -9.63
CA LEU A 123 36.37 33.55 -10.21
C LEU A 123 35.56 33.09 -11.42
N THR A 124 34.27 33.36 -11.42
CA THR A 124 33.35 32.93 -12.51
C THR A 124 33.15 34.02 -13.55
N ASN A 125 33.60 35.24 -13.27
CA ASN A 125 33.27 36.47 -14.03
C ASN A 125 31.75 36.60 -14.24
N ASN A 126 30.95 36.14 -13.26
CA ASN A 126 29.50 36.13 -13.30
C ASN A 126 28.92 36.52 -11.93
N GLU A 127 28.78 37.83 -11.75
CA GLU A 127 28.26 38.39 -10.51
C GLU A 127 26.81 38.00 -10.23
N ARG A 128 25.99 37.92 -11.28
CA ARG A 128 24.61 37.48 -11.15
C ARG A 128 24.51 36.06 -10.56
N PHE A 129 25.31 35.13 -11.07
CA PHE A 129 25.38 33.76 -10.59
C PHE A 129 25.77 33.67 -9.11
N ALA A 130 26.81 34.43 -8.72
CA ALA A 130 27.30 34.40 -7.34
C ALA A 130 26.25 34.89 -6.35
N TYR A 131 25.58 36.00 -6.63
CA TYR A 131 24.53 36.54 -5.75
C TYR A 131 23.21 35.82 -5.83
N ASP A 132 22.83 35.18 -6.96
CA ASP A 132 21.71 34.27 -7.05
C ASP A 132 21.94 33.02 -6.18
N SER A 133 23.15 32.45 -6.22
CA SER A 133 23.52 31.34 -5.36
C SER A 133 23.48 31.72 -3.87
N TYR A 134 23.88 32.92 -3.52
CA TYR A 134 23.84 33.41 -2.15
C TYR A 134 22.41 33.65 -1.65
N ARG A 135 21.55 34.31 -2.45
CA ARG A 135 20.16 34.51 -2.05
C ARG A 135 19.40 33.17 -1.91
N ARG A 136 19.64 32.20 -2.82
CA ARG A 136 19.07 30.85 -2.73
C ARG A 136 19.51 30.15 -1.45
N PHE A 137 20.78 30.29 -1.09
CA PHE A 137 21.28 29.73 0.17
C PHE A 137 20.60 30.36 1.39
N ILE A 138 20.46 31.68 1.44
CA ILE A 138 19.80 32.39 2.54
C ILE A 138 18.34 31.91 2.67
N GLN A 139 17.62 31.88 1.56
CA GLN A 139 16.22 31.40 1.54
C GLN A 139 16.10 29.97 2.06
N MET A 140 16.91 29.06 1.53
CA MET A 140 16.85 27.64 1.87
C MET A 140 17.31 27.37 3.30
N TYR A 141 18.36 28.01 3.76
CA TYR A 141 18.82 27.91 5.15
C TYR A 141 17.80 28.47 6.14
N SER A 142 17.19 29.60 5.81
CA SER A 142 16.15 30.21 6.65
C SER A 142 14.89 29.36 6.76
N ASP A 143 14.44 28.74 5.67
CA ASP A 143 13.28 27.86 5.64
C ASP A 143 13.59 26.53 6.38
N VAL A 144 14.63 25.83 5.96
CA VAL A 144 14.94 24.47 6.42
C VAL A 144 15.51 24.43 7.83
N VAL A 145 16.48 25.30 8.14
CA VAL A 145 17.20 25.29 9.42
C VAL A 145 16.45 26.06 10.49
N MET A 146 15.89 27.21 10.11
CA MET A 146 15.30 28.15 11.05
C MET A 146 13.77 28.14 11.06
N GLY A 147 13.13 27.44 10.11
CA GLY A 147 11.67 27.29 10.04
C GLY A 147 10.91 28.55 9.61
N LEU A 148 11.58 29.48 8.92
CA LEU A 148 10.92 30.65 8.35
C LEU A 148 10.14 30.27 7.07
N SER A 149 8.96 30.87 6.87
CA SER A 149 8.11 30.54 5.73
C SER A 149 8.74 30.93 4.40
N LYS A 150 8.95 29.96 3.51
CA LYS A 150 9.42 30.15 2.13
C LYS A 150 8.57 31.17 1.36
N LYS A 151 7.26 31.18 1.60
CA LYS A 151 6.30 32.08 0.93
C LYS A 151 6.71 33.56 1.02
N ARG A 152 7.20 34.01 2.19
CA ARG A 152 7.59 35.42 2.35
C ARG A 152 8.81 35.78 1.53
N PHE A 153 9.75 34.85 1.35
CA PHE A 153 10.89 35.06 0.46
C PHE A 153 10.46 35.19 -1.01
N GLU A 154 9.49 34.38 -1.42
CA GLU A 154 8.91 34.44 -2.77
C GLU A 154 8.19 35.80 -3.00
N GLU A 155 7.41 36.27 -2.02
CA GLU A 155 6.78 37.58 -2.06
C GLU A 155 7.81 38.71 -2.23
N ILE A 156 8.95 38.66 -1.54
CA ILE A 156 10.03 39.66 -1.69
C ILE A 156 10.62 39.63 -3.10
N ILE A 157 10.78 38.44 -3.70
CA ILE A 157 11.24 38.33 -5.10
C ILE A 157 10.20 38.96 -6.03
N ASP A 158 8.92 38.71 -5.83
CA ASP A 158 7.85 39.28 -6.66
C ASP A 158 7.74 40.80 -6.49
N GLU A 159 7.95 41.33 -5.28
CA GLU A 159 8.06 42.78 -5.04
C GLU A 159 9.19 43.43 -5.87
N VAL A 160 10.39 42.80 -5.91
CA VAL A 160 11.52 43.29 -6.70
C VAL A 160 11.25 43.18 -8.20
N LYS A 161 10.63 42.08 -8.67
CA LYS A 161 10.21 41.96 -10.07
C LYS A 161 9.22 43.02 -10.48
N ALA A 162 8.22 43.28 -9.62
CA ALA A 162 7.19 44.28 -9.87
C ALA A 162 7.80 45.72 -9.96
N GLU A 163 8.74 46.04 -9.07
CA GLU A 163 9.49 47.35 -9.16
C GLU A 163 10.24 47.50 -10.46
N ARG A 164 10.74 46.38 -11.02
CA ARG A 164 11.50 46.37 -12.28
C ARG A 164 10.60 46.28 -13.52
N GLY A 165 9.31 45.94 -13.36
CA GLY A 165 8.37 45.65 -14.45
C GLY A 165 8.67 44.39 -15.23
N ILE A 166 9.27 43.38 -14.60
CA ILE A 166 9.61 42.08 -15.16
C ILE A 166 8.81 40.95 -14.52
N THR A 167 8.69 39.80 -15.17
CA THR A 167 7.93 38.66 -14.72
C THR A 167 8.76 37.40 -14.54
N ASP A 168 9.86 37.25 -15.27
CA ASP A 168 10.73 36.08 -15.22
C ASP A 168 11.93 36.33 -14.29
N ASP A 169 12.26 35.36 -13.45
CA ASP A 169 13.45 35.39 -12.56
C ASP A 169 14.76 35.51 -13.34
N LEU A 170 14.79 35.05 -14.59
CA LEU A 170 15.99 35.17 -15.45
C LEU A 170 16.28 36.61 -15.89
N GLU A 171 15.30 37.50 -15.85
CA GLU A 171 15.45 38.92 -16.18
C GLU A 171 16.02 39.72 -15.00
N LEU A 172 16.07 39.14 -13.79
CA LEU A 172 16.74 39.76 -12.64
C LEU A 172 18.26 39.83 -12.90
N ASN A 173 18.85 41.01 -12.81
CA ASN A 173 20.28 41.22 -13.01
C ASN A 173 21.09 41.11 -11.71
N ALA A 174 22.40 41.32 -11.77
CA ALA A 174 23.28 41.19 -10.62
C ALA A 174 22.94 42.18 -9.49
N GLU A 175 22.52 43.39 -9.80
CA GLU A 175 22.15 44.38 -8.79
C GLU A 175 20.83 44.00 -8.10
N ASP A 176 19.87 43.41 -8.85
CA ASP A 176 18.64 42.88 -8.27
C ASP A 176 18.93 41.73 -7.32
N MET A 177 19.86 40.83 -7.67
CA MET A 177 20.28 39.72 -6.80
C MET A 177 20.97 40.21 -5.53
N LYS A 178 21.80 41.20 -5.60
CA LYS A 178 22.42 41.88 -4.43
C LYS A 178 21.33 42.47 -3.52
N LYS A 179 20.38 43.18 -4.11
CA LYS A 179 19.24 43.74 -3.38
C LYS A 179 18.41 42.66 -2.67
N LEU A 180 18.15 41.55 -3.34
CA LEU A 180 17.44 40.38 -2.74
C LEU A 180 18.22 39.82 -1.56
N VAL A 181 19.55 39.67 -1.65
CA VAL A 181 20.38 39.20 -0.53
C VAL A 181 20.21 40.09 0.71
N GLU A 182 20.26 41.42 0.52
CA GLU A 182 20.09 42.37 1.64
C GLU A 182 18.66 42.31 2.22
N LEU A 183 17.64 42.24 1.38
CA LEU A 183 16.22 42.11 1.81
C LEU A 183 15.98 40.81 2.58
N PHE A 184 16.55 39.70 2.13
CA PHE A 184 16.44 38.40 2.78
C PHE A 184 17.11 38.39 4.15
N LYS A 185 18.29 38.94 4.27
CA LYS A 185 18.98 39.11 5.56
C LYS A 185 18.21 40.03 6.50
N ALA A 186 17.64 41.12 5.99
CA ALA A 186 16.80 42.02 6.77
C ALA A 186 15.54 41.30 7.29
N PHE A 187 14.90 40.53 6.44
CA PHE A 187 13.74 39.70 6.84
C PHE A 187 14.16 38.67 7.91
N TYR A 188 15.23 37.91 7.69
CA TYR A 188 15.79 36.96 8.68
C TYR A 188 16.02 37.63 10.05
N LYS A 189 16.70 38.76 10.06
CA LYS A 189 17.00 39.52 11.27
C LYS A 189 15.73 40.03 11.97
N ASN A 190 14.74 40.48 11.19
CA ASN A 190 13.49 40.99 11.75
C ASN A 190 12.68 39.90 12.44
N GLU A 191 12.64 38.67 11.86
CA GLU A 191 11.91 37.57 12.41
C GLU A 191 12.60 36.90 13.60
N LEU A 192 13.91 36.60 13.46
CA LEU A 192 14.67 35.83 14.44
C LEU A 192 15.45 36.68 15.47
N LYS A 193 15.47 37.99 15.30
CA LYS A 193 16.20 38.93 16.17
C LYS A 193 17.72 38.65 16.26
N SER A 194 18.27 37.97 15.25
CA SER A 194 19.67 37.60 15.12
C SER A 194 20.15 37.85 13.69
N GLU A 195 21.44 38.05 13.50
CA GLU A 195 22.04 38.16 12.17
C GLU A 195 22.05 36.79 11.48
N PHE A 196 22.03 36.78 10.14
CA PHE A 196 22.22 35.53 9.37
C PHE A 196 23.64 34.98 9.64
N PRO A 197 23.82 33.67 9.91
CA PRO A 197 25.13 33.10 10.21
C PRO A 197 26.09 33.22 9.02
N GLU A 198 27.20 33.90 9.21
CA GLU A 198 28.23 34.10 8.18
C GLU A 198 29.40 33.11 8.30
N GLU A 199 29.51 32.37 9.41
CA GLU A 199 30.59 31.39 9.62
C GLU A 199 30.20 30.05 8.97
N PRO A 200 30.93 29.59 7.92
CA PRO A 200 30.52 28.41 7.15
C PRO A 200 30.49 27.09 7.91
N LYS A 201 31.34 26.94 8.93
CA LYS A 201 31.30 25.73 9.77
C LYS A 201 30.08 25.68 10.69
N GLU A 202 29.64 26.84 11.16
CA GLU A 202 28.39 26.97 11.93
C GLU A 202 27.17 26.67 11.04
N GLN A 203 27.18 27.19 9.80
CA GLN A 203 26.18 26.89 8.79
C GLN A 203 26.08 25.37 8.52
N LEU A 204 27.24 24.68 8.40
CA LEU A 204 27.31 23.25 8.14
C LEU A 204 26.71 22.43 9.29
N MET A 205 27.07 22.76 10.51
CA MET A 205 26.53 22.04 11.68
C MET A 205 25.04 22.26 11.84
N GLY A 206 24.56 23.50 11.67
CA GLY A 206 23.12 23.80 11.71
C GLY A 206 22.32 23.06 10.61
N ALA A 207 22.89 22.94 9.41
CA ALA A 207 22.28 22.19 8.31
C ALA A 207 22.21 20.68 8.59
N ILE A 208 23.25 20.08 9.16
CA ILE A 208 23.27 18.66 9.54
C ILE A 208 22.22 18.38 10.61
N GLU A 209 22.13 19.22 11.64
CA GLU A 209 21.11 19.11 12.69
C GLU A 209 19.69 19.23 12.12
N ALA A 210 19.46 20.16 11.18
CA ALA A 210 18.18 20.33 10.54
C ALA A 210 17.76 19.09 9.73
N VAL A 211 18.70 18.46 9.02
CA VAL A 211 18.43 17.21 8.29
C VAL A 211 18.09 16.08 9.27
N PHE A 212 18.78 15.94 10.39
CA PHE A 212 18.42 14.96 11.41
C PHE A 212 17.02 15.20 11.97
N ARG A 213 16.68 16.45 12.31
CA ARG A 213 15.33 16.83 12.78
C ARG A 213 14.25 16.54 11.75
N SER A 214 14.55 16.67 10.47
CA SER A 214 13.56 16.44 9.40
C SER A 214 13.04 15.00 9.35
N TRP A 215 13.78 14.03 9.93
CA TRP A 215 13.31 12.67 10.09
C TRP A 215 12.00 12.58 10.87
N ASN A 216 11.80 13.41 11.86
CA ASN A 216 10.63 13.44 12.73
C ASN A 216 9.71 14.65 12.46
N ASN A 217 9.81 15.31 11.30
CA ASN A 217 8.81 16.30 10.94
C ASN A 217 7.46 15.62 10.64
N PRO A 218 6.30 16.32 10.77
CA PRO A 218 4.96 15.72 10.61
C PRO A 218 4.76 15.00 9.27
N ARG A 219 5.23 15.60 8.15
CA ARG A 219 5.09 15.00 6.81
C ARG A 219 5.91 13.71 6.67
N ALA A 220 7.11 13.66 7.26
CA ALA A 220 7.95 12.46 7.22
C ALA A 220 7.38 11.34 8.11
N ILE A 221 6.84 11.67 9.27
CA ILE A 221 6.14 10.72 10.15
C ILE A 221 4.93 10.13 9.43
N TYR A 222 4.09 10.98 8.83
CA TYR A 222 2.91 10.53 8.08
C TYR A 222 3.30 9.61 6.91
N TYR A 223 4.30 10.00 6.11
CA TYR A 223 4.78 9.18 4.99
C TYR A 223 5.29 7.82 5.44
N ARG A 224 6.06 7.78 6.53
CA ARG A 224 6.55 6.51 7.09
C ARG A 224 5.42 5.59 7.55
N LYS A 225 4.39 6.14 8.21
CA LYS A 225 3.19 5.37 8.60
C LYS A 225 2.50 4.76 7.39
N MET A 226 2.32 5.54 6.31
CA MET A 226 1.64 5.08 5.09
C MET A 226 2.44 4.03 4.29
N ASN A 227 3.76 3.98 4.48
CA ASN A 227 4.65 3.09 3.71
C ASN A 227 5.34 2.02 4.58
N ASP A 228 4.84 1.77 5.78
CA ASP A 228 5.37 0.77 6.71
C ASP A 228 6.89 0.89 6.99
N ILE A 229 7.40 2.15 7.05
CA ILE A 229 8.82 2.45 7.30
C ILE A 229 9.05 2.62 8.81
N PRO A 230 9.88 1.76 9.45
CA PRO A 230 10.15 1.85 10.88
C PRO A 230 10.80 3.17 11.29
N SER A 231 10.32 3.77 12.37
CA SER A 231 10.86 5.02 12.91
C SER A 231 12.30 4.88 13.43
N SER A 232 12.72 3.68 13.79
CA SER A 232 14.06 3.35 14.27
C SER A 232 15.16 3.39 13.22
N TRP A 233 14.81 3.51 11.94
CA TRP A 233 15.81 3.49 10.87
C TRP A 233 16.69 4.75 10.83
N GLY A 234 16.15 5.91 11.19
CA GLY A 234 16.86 7.17 11.07
C GLY A 234 17.13 7.60 9.62
N THR A 235 17.81 8.73 9.46
CA THR A 235 18.28 9.21 8.15
C THR A 235 19.80 9.42 8.17
N ALA A 236 20.47 9.12 7.06
CA ALA A 236 21.84 9.58 6.84
C ALA A 236 21.84 11.02 6.31
N VAL A 237 22.98 11.68 6.43
CA VAL A 237 23.23 13.01 5.87
C VAL A 237 24.41 12.93 4.90
N ASN A 238 24.22 13.36 3.67
CA ASN A 238 25.26 13.42 2.65
C ASN A 238 25.74 14.87 2.49
N VAL A 239 27.03 15.09 2.77
CA VAL A 239 27.72 16.36 2.52
C VAL A 239 28.55 16.21 1.26
N GLN A 240 28.22 16.95 0.22
CA GLN A 240 28.80 16.80 -1.11
C GLN A 240 29.21 18.13 -1.71
N MET A 241 30.40 18.18 -2.32
CA MET A 241 30.84 19.34 -3.07
C MET A 241 29.84 19.75 -4.13
N MET A 242 29.49 21.03 -4.19
CA MET A 242 28.63 21.58 -5.22
C MET A 242 29.28 21.54 -6.59
N VAL A 243 28.50 21.22 -7.60
CA VAL A 243 28.72 21.45 -9.02
C VAL A 243 27.53 22.24 -9.56
N PHE A 244 27.78 23.17 -10.47
CA PHE A 244 26.83 24.22 -10.82
C PHE A 244 26.34 24.09 -12.26
N GLY A 245 25.08 23.80 -12.44
CA GLY A 245 24.38 23.81 -13.73
C GLY A 245 23.92 25.20 -14.20
N ASN A 246 24.04 26.23 -13.35
CA ASN A 246 23.57 27.57 -13.59
C ASN A 246 24.70 28.63 -13.68
N MET A 247 25.92 28.21 -13.94
CA MET A 247 27.07 29.09 -14.03
C MET A 247 27.19 29.81 -15.38
N GLY A 248 26.57 29.24 -16.43
CA GLY A 248 26.59 29.78 -17.77
C GLY A 248 25.89 28.87 -18.79
N ASN A 249 25.99 29.22 -20.07
CA ASN A 249 25.30 28.50 -21.15
C ASN A 249 25.93 27.12 -21.49
N ASP A 250 27.13 26.84 -21.00
CA ASP A 250 27.82 25.56 -21.11
C ASP A 250 27.59 24.68 -19.86
N CYS A 251 26.65 25.08 -19.00
CA CYS A 251 26.27 24.42 -17.80
C CYS A 251 24.80 24.03 -17.89
N GLY A 252 24.40 22.94 -17.21
CA GLY A 252 23.01 22.46 -17.18
C GLY A 252 22.79 21.42 -16.11
N THR A 253 21.55 20.99 -15.95
CA THR A 253 21.17 19.92 -15.02
C THR A 253 19.99 19.15 -15.58
N GLY A 254 19.81 17.91 -15.13
CA GLY A 254 18.70 17.10 -15.59
C GLY A 254 18.44 15.88 -14.74
N VAL A 255 17.31 15.28 -15.02
CA VAL A 255 16.87 14.00 -14.46
C VAL A 255 16.50 13.06 -15.59
N ALA A 256 16.90 11.80 -15.49
CA ALA A 256 16.59 10.83 -16.52
C ALA A 256 16.50 9.41 -15.96
N PHE A 257 15.76 8.59 -16.71
CA PHE A 257 15.56 7.17 -16.45
C PHE A 257 16.18 6.36 -17.58
N THR A 258 16.80 5.25 -17.27
CA THR A 258 17.37 4.35 -18.30
C THR A 258 16.31 3.75 -19.22
N ARG A 259 15.07 3.62 -18.72
CA ARG A 259 13.88 3.17 -19.48
C ARG A 259 12.69 4.07 -19.16
N ASN A 260 11.67 4.07 -20.00
CA ASN A 260 10.47 4.88 -19.75
C ASN A 260 9.74 4.36 -18.49
N PRO A 261 9.59 5.18 -17.43
CA PRO A 261 8.97 4.76 -16.16
C PRO A 261 7.46 4.54 -16.26
N SER A 262 6.81 5.04 -17.30
CA SER A 262 5.37 4.88 -17.52
C SER A 262 5.03 3.66 -18.37
N THR A 263 5.81 3.39 -19.42
CA THR A 263 5.53 2.34 -20.40
C THR A 263 6.44 1.13 -20.31
N GLY A 264 7.62 1.26 -19.68
CA GLY A 264 8.65 0.23 -19.63
C GLY A 264 9.52 0.11 -20.88
N GLU A 265 9.29 0.95 -21.91
CA GLU A 265 10.07 0.93 -23.15
C GLU A 265 11.57 1.14 -22.87
N ASN A 266 12.43 0.31 -23.48
CA ASN A 266 13.88 0.42 -23.35
C ASN A 266 14.41 1.61 -24.17
N LYS A 267 14.11 2.80 -23.69
CA LYS A 267 14.55 4.07 -24.26
C LYS A 267 14.85 5.06 -23.14
N LEU A 268 16.00 5.74 -23.25
CA LEU A 268 16.37 6.81 -22.32
C LEU A 268 15.24 7.86 -22.26
N TYR A 269 14.75 8.12 -21.07
CA TYR A 269 13.62 9.01 -20.82
C TYR A 269 14.00 10.04 -19.77
N GLY A 270 13.82 11.32 -20.04
CA GLY A 270 14.19 12.34 -19.08
C GLY A 270 14.12 13.74 -19.64
N GLU A 271 14.49 14.68 -18.78
CA GLU A 271 14.41 16.11 -19.03
C GLU A 271 15.66 16.82 -18.51
N PHE A 272 16.01 17.92 -19.16
CA PHE A 272 17.11 18.77 -18.73
C PHE A 272 16.82 20.26 -18.97
N LEU A 273 17.56 21.10 -18.26
CA LEU A 273 17.60 22.54 -18.45
C LEU A 273 19.05 22.99 -18.55
N MET A 274 19.35 23.85 -19.54
CA MET A 274 20.61 24.57 -19.56
C MET A 274 20.53 25.82 -18.67
N ASN A 275 21.66 26.19 -18.10
CA ASN A 275 21.81 27.32 -17.18
C ASN A 275 20.76 27.29 -16.06
N ALA A 276 20.72 26.15 -15.30
CA ALA A 276 19.76 25.88 -14.26
C ALA A 276 20.36 25.03 -13.13
N GLN A 277 19.83 25.18 -11.93
CA GLN A 277 20.04 24.23 -10.82
C GLN A 277 19.01 23.12 -10.81
N GLY A 278 19.29 22.01 -10.10
CA GLY A 278 18.40 20.86 -10.05
C GLY A 278 16.97 21.18 -9.58
N GLU A 279 16.81 22.14 -8.69
CA GLU A 279 15.51 22.62 -8.22
C GLU A 279 14.65 23.20 -9.36
N ASP A 280 15.27 23.87 -10.32
CA ASP A 280 14.57 24.56 -11.41
C ASP A 280 13.88 23.54 -12.36
N VAL A 281 14.44 22.32 -12.48
CA VAL A 281 13.84 21.22 -13.27
C VAL A 281 12.56 20.69 -12.60
N VAL A 282 12.55 20.63 -11.27
CA VAL A 282 11.45 20.02 -10.50
C VAL A 282 10.36 21.04 -10.17
N ALA A 283 10.74 22.33 -9.99
CA ALA A 283 9.82 23.38 -9.59
C ALA A 283 8.82 23.82 -10.70
N GLY A 284 9.06 23.42 -11.95
CA GLY A 284 8.16 23.75 -13.07
C GLY A 284 8.15 25.23 -13.49
N ILE A 285 9.10 26.02 -12.99
CA ILE A 285 9.21 27.46 -13.31
C ILE A 285 9.63 27.67 -14.77
N ARG A 286 10.42 26.76 -15.30
CA ARG A 286 10.89 26.72 -16.69
C ARG A 286 10.46 25.41 -17.33
N THR A 287 10.09 25.45 -18.63
CA THR A 287 9.76 24.23 -19.39
C THR A 287 11.04 23.46 -19.72
N PRO A 288 11.24 22.24 -19.17
CA PRO A 288 12.40 21.43 -19.47
C PRO A 288 12.39 20.93 -20.91
N GLN A 289 13.58 20.67 -21.46
CA GLN A 289 13.76 20.01 -22.75
C GLN A 289 13.89 18.49 -22.56
N LYS A 290 13.48 17.72 -23.56
CA LYS A 290 13.64 16.26 -23.56
C LYS A 290 15.11 15.88 -23.61
N ILE A 291 15.49 14.82 -22.88
CA ILE A 291 16.89 14.36 -22.77
C ILE A 291 17.58 14.12 -24.14
N ASP A 292 16.83 13.67 -25.15
CA ASP A 292 17.34 13.42 -26.50
C ASP A 292 17.90 14.72 -27.15
N GLN A 293 17.35 15.89 -26.80
CA GLN A 293 17.78 17.18 -27.32
C GLN A 293 19.12 17.64 -26.71
N LEU A 294 19.56 17.02 -25.59
CA LEU A 294 20.87 17.31 -25.01
C LEU A 294 22.01 17.04 -25.99
N LYS A 295 21.81 16.10 -26.92
CA LYS A 295 22.78 15.79 -27.97
C LYS A 295 23.07 17.00 -28.88
N GLU A 296 22.13 17.92 -29.05
CA GLU A 296 22.28 19.10 -29.88
C GLU A 296 23.05 20.24 -29.19
N VAL A 297 22.82 20.38 -27.87
CA VAL A 297 23.38 21.51 -27.08
C VAL A 297 24.66 21.16 -26.34
N ALA A 298 24.84 19.89 -25.94
CA ALA A 298 26.01 19.39 -25.21
C ALA A 298 26.38 17.96 -25.64
N PRO A 299 26.82 17.72 -26.89
CA PRO A 299 27.01 16.39 -27.45
C PRO A 299 28.00 15.52 -26.65
N GLY A 300 29.12 16.08 -26.19
CA GLY A 300 30.07 15.32 -25.38
C GLY A 300 29.49 14.85 -24.04
N ALA A 301 28.78 15.72 -23.33
CA ALA A 301 28.12 15.35 -22.09
C ALA A 301 26.99 14.33 -22.31
N TYR A 302 26.28 14.42 -23.43
CA TYR A 302 25.27 13.42 -23.81
C TYR A 302 25.87 12.05 -24.04
N ASP A 303 26.97 11.96 -24.81
CA ASP A 303 27.64 10.67 -25.09
C ASP A 303 28.19 10.03 -23.80
N ASP A 304 28.81 10.82 -22.92
CA ASP A 304 29.25 10.38 -21.59
C ASP A 304 28.07 9.89 -20.76
N PHE A 305 26.95 10.61 -20.77
CA PHE A 305 25.75 10.24 -20.03
C PHE A 305 25.17 8.92 -20.52
N VAL A 306 25.04 8.70 -21.83
CA VAL A 306 24.55 7.44 -22.41
C VAL A 306 25.47 6.26 -22.04
N ALA A 307 26.78 6.46 -22.01
CA ALA A 307 27.72 5.43 -21.57
C ALA A 307 27.55 5.08 -20.09
N ILE A 308 27.34 6.10 -19.25
CA ILE A 308 27.10 5.92 -17.81
C ILE A 308 25.79 5.21 -17.56
N THR A 309 24.70 5.58 -18.25
CA THR A 309 23.38 4.94 -18.08
C THR A 309 23.42 3.44 -18.33
N LYS A 310 24.08 3.01 -19.40
CA LYS A 310 24.28 1.59 -19.71
C LYS A 310 25.07 0.88 -18.63
N LYS A 311 26.14 1.49 -18.14
CA LYS A 311 26.99 0.91 -17.10
C LYS A 311 26.22 0.77 -15.78
N LEU A 312 25.39 1.77 -15.41
CA LEU A 312 24.56 1.74 -14.20
C LEU A 312 23.48 0.66 -14.29
N GLU A 313 22.71 0.62 -15.39
CA GLU A 313 21.66 -0.38 -15.56
C GLU A 313 22.22 -1.81 -15.54
N THR A 314 23.36 -2.04 -16.19
CA THR A 314 24.04 -3.34 -16.19
C THR A 314 24.55 -3.73 -14.80
N HIS A 315 25.12 -2.76 -14.06
CA HIS A 315 25.65 -3.00 -12.71
C HIS A 315 24.55 -3.31 -11.70
N TYR A 316 23.53 -2.45 -11.64
CA TYR A 316 22.42 -2.62 -10.70
C TYR A 316 21.38 -3.64 -11.16
N ARG A 317 21.48 -4.11 -12.41
CA ARG A 317 20.55 -5.08 -13.02
C ARG A 317 19.09 -4.65 -12.83
N ASN A 318 18.85 -3.35 -12.94
CA ASN A 318 17.54 -2.72 -12.77
C ASN A 318 17.52 -1.34 -13.44
N MET A 319 16.33 -0.90 -13.86
CA MET A 319 16.10 0.44 -14.36
C MET A 319 16.56 1.48 -13.34
N GLN A 320 17.33 2.46 -13.78
CA GLN A 320 17.86 3.52 -12.92
C GLN A 320 17.15 4.86 -13.18
N ASP A 321 16.94 5.60 -12.10
CA ASP A 321 16.56 6.99 -12.02
C ASP A 321 17.81 7.79 -11.61
N MET A 322 18.19 8.79 -12.38
CA MET A 322 19.49 9.44 -12.28
C MET A 322 19.32 10.95 -12.28
N GLU A 323 20.10 11.61 -11.43
CA GLU A 323 20.26 13.06 -11.42
C GLU A 323 21.69 13.42 -11.87
N PHE A 324 21.82 14.36 -12.77
CA PHE A 324 23.12 14.81 -13.27
C PHE A 324 23.22 16.32 -13.41
N THR A 325 24.43 16.82 -13.41
CA THR A 325 24.75 18.23 -13.65
C THR A 325 25.90 18.33 -14.64
N ILE A 326 25.83 19.28 -15.55
CA ILE A 326 26.91 19.63 -16.48
C ILE A 326 27.48 20.98 -16.02
N GLU A 327 28.77 20.98 -15.68
CA GLU A 327 29.48 22.19 -15.30
C GLU A 327 30.63 22.42 -16.32
N LYS A 328 30.55 23.50 -17.05
CA LYS A 328 31.56 23.85 -18.09
C LYS A 328 31.79 22.70 -19.07
N GLY A 329 30.71 22.14 -19.59
CA GLY A 329 30.69 21.01 -20.52
C GLY A 329 31.05 19.63 -19.91
N LYS A 330 31.43 19.57 -18.64
CA LYS A 330 31.78 18.31 -17.97
C LYS A 330 30.59 17.75 -17.19
N LEU A 331 30.31 16.48 -17.41
CA LEU A 331 29.21 15.76 -16.74
C LEU A 331 29.61 15.32 -15.33
N PHE A 332 28.67 15.46 -14.40
CA PHE A 332 28.74 14.92 -13.03
C PHE A 332 27.45 14.19 -12.68
N MET A 333 27.58 13.03 -12.01
CA MET A 333 26.46 12.26 -11.49
C MET A 333 26.20 12.64 -10.04
N LEU A 334 24.99 13.06 -9.72
CA LEU A 334 24.60 13.51 -8.38
C LEU A 334 23.86 12.43 -7.60
N GLN A 335 23.13 11.58 -8.30
CA GLN A 335 22.34 10.51 -7.69
C GLN A 335 22.01 9.44 -8.72
N THR A 336 21.94 8.19 -8.25
CA THR A 336 21.26 7.10 -8.94
C THR A 336 20.41 6.33 -7.94
N ARG A 337 19.31 5.75 -8.41
CA ARG A 337 18.46 4.85 -7.63
C ARG A 337 17.66 3.96 -8.57
N ASN A 338 17.14 2.85 -8.05
CA ASN A 338 16.16 2.06 -8.79
C ASN A 338 14.95 2.93 -9.12
N GLY A 339 14.61 3.03 -10.39
CA GLY A 339 13.57 3.94 -10.87
C GLY A 339 12.19 3.56 -10.37
N LYS A 340 11.47 4.54 -9.78
CA LYS A 340 10.04 4.40 -9.54
C LYS A 340 9.32 4.34 -10.88
N ARG A 341 8.34 3.44 -10.99
CA ARG A 341 7.67 3.14 -12.25
C ARG A 341 6.25 2.64 -12.00
N THR A 342 5.42 2.74 -13.01
CA THR A 342 4.08 2.14 -12.97
C THR A 342 4.18 0.62 -12.87
N ALA A 343 3.12 -0.02 -12.40
CA ALA A 343 3.06 -1.47 -12.32
C ALA A 343 3.21 -2.13 -13.70
N GLN A 344 2.59 -1.56 -14.72
CA GLN A 344 2.72 -2.01 -16.10
C GLN A 344 4.18 -1.95 -16.59
N ALA A 345 4.84 -0.81 -16.36
CA ALA A 345 6.25 -0.65 -16.70
C ALA A 345 7.14 -1.62 -15.92
N ALA A 346 6.82 -1.89 -14.63
CA ALA A 346 7.58 -2.83 -13.81
C ALA A 346 7.56 -4.25 -14.39
N LEU A 347 6.38 -4.73 -14.81
CA LEU A 347 6.25 -6.05 -15.44
C LEU A 347 6.99 -6.12 -16.78
N LYS A 348 6.77 -5.11 -17.63
CA LYS A 348 7.43 -5.04 -18.93
C LYS A 348 8.95 -5.02 -18.79
N ILE A 349 9.49 -4.18 -17.92
CA ILE A 349 10.94 -4.08 -17.68
C ILE A 349 11.49 -5.40 -17.16
N ALA A 350 10.81 -6.06 -16.21
CA ALA A 350 11.22 -7.35 -15.69
C ALA A 350 11.28 -8.42 -16.79
N CYS A 351 10.26 -8.50 -17.63
CA CYS A 351 10.22 -9.43 -18.76
C CYS A 351 11.30 -9.13 -19.81
N ASP A 352 11.43 -7.86 -20.22
CA ASP A 352 12.44 -7.45 -21.21
C ASP A 352 13.87 -7.73 -20.72
N MET A 353 14.18 -7.47 -19.43
CA MET A 353 15.50 -7.73 -18.89
C MET A 353 15.84 -9.24 -18.80
N VAL A 354 14.84 -10.10 -18.62
CA VAL A 354 15.03 -11.55 -18.75
C VAL A 354 15.33 -11.93 -20.20
N ASP A 355 14.58 -11.39 -21.15
CA ASP A 355 14.78 -11.64 -22.59
C ASP A 355 16.14 -11.13 -23.09
N GLU A 356 16.60 -10.01 -22.55
CA GLU A 356 17.93 -9.44 -22.81
C GLU A 356 19.07 -10.27 -22.13
N GLY A 357 18.73 -11.27 -21.30
CA GLY A 357 19.72 -12.09 -20.57
C GLY A 357 20.41 -11.32 -19.43
N MET A 358 19.86 -10.18 -19.02
CA MET A 358 20.44 -9.33 -17.98
C MET A 358 20.16 -9.86 -16.58
N ILE A 359 18.97 -10.44 -16.37
CA ILE A 359 18.51 -10.99 -15.10
C ILE A 359 17.90 -12.39 -15.30
N THR A 360 17.82 -13.15 -14.23
CA THR A 360 17.08 -14.43 -14.18
C THR A 360 15.59 -14.18 -13.87
N THR A 361 14.75 -15.19 -14.07
CA THR A 361 13.32 -15.14 -13.67
C THR A 361 13.15 -14.92 -12.17
N ASP A 362 14.00 -15.52 -11.34
CA ASP A 362 13.96 -15.30 -9.88
C ASP A 362 14.27 -13.83 -9.52
N GLU A 363 15.26 -13.23 -10.18
CA GLU A 363 15.58 -11.82 -9.99
C GLU A 363 14.46 -10.90 -10.50
N ALA A 364 13.82 -11.25 -11.61
CA ALA A 364 12.66 -10.54 -12.15
C ALA A 364 11.47 -10.57 -11.15
N LEU A 365 11.19 -11.74 -10.57
CA LEU A 365 10.15 -11.88 -9.54
C LEU A 365 10.45 -11.05 -8.29
N MET A 366 11.72 -10.94 -7.89
CA MET A 366 12.13 -10.13 -6.75
C MET A 366 12.14 -8.61 -7.04
N MET A 367 12.13 -8.21 -8.32
CA MET A 367 12.17 -6.81 -8.75
C MET A 367 10.83 -6.09 -8.60
N VAL A 368 9.73 -6.82 -8.61
CA VAL A 368 8.36 -6.27 -8.56
C VAL A 368 7.79 -6.44 -7.16
N GLU A 369 7.32 -5.35 -6.56
CA GLU A 369 6.63 -5.41 -5.27
C GLU A 369 5.22 -6.00 -5.46
N PRO A 370 4.82 -7.01 -4.66
CA PRO A 370 3.51 -7.65 -4.83
C PRO A 370 2.33 -6.67 -4.79
N LYS A 371 2.37 -5.68 -3.91
CA LYS A 371 1.32 -4.64 -3.80
C LYS A 371 1.14 -3.81 -5.08
N GLN A 372 2.17 -3.69 -5.92
CA GLN A 372 2.06 -2.95 -7.20
C GLN A 372 1.09 -3.62 -8.18
N LEU A 373 0.94 -4.95 -8.11
CA LEU A 373 0.03 -5.69 -8.99
C LEU A 373 -1.43 -5.30 -8.78
N ASP A 374 -1.79 -4.79 -7.60
CA ASP A 374 -3.16 -4.42 -7.25
C ASP A 374 -3.76 -3.42 -8.26
N SER A 375 -2.97 -2.43 -8.67
CA SER A 375 -3.43 -1.44 -9.66
C SER A 375 -3.73 -2.00 -11.05
N LEU A 376 -3.18 -3.17 -11.39
CA LEU A 376 -3.40 -3.83 -12.69
C LEU A 376 -4.65 -4.72 -12.71
N LEU A 377 -5.21 -5.02 -11.55
CA LEU A 377 -6.38 -5.90 -11.38
C LEU A 377 -7.69 -5.14 -11.42
N HIS A 378 -7.62 -3.81 -11.44
CA HIS A 378 -8.76 -2.92 -11.46
C HIS A 378 -8.79 -2.10 -12.76
N PRO A 379 -9.96 -1.58 -13.17
CA PRO A 379 -10.05 -0.65 -14.27
C PRO A 379 -9.12 0.56 -14.05
N MET A 380 -8.54 1.06 -15.11
CA MET A 380 -7.68 2.25 -15.12
C MET A 380 -8.29 3.33 -15.99
N PHE A 381 -7.90 4.60 -15.79
CA PHE A 381 -8.25 5.66 -16.73
C PHE A 381 -7.40 5.60 -17.99
N ASP A 382 -7.99 6.03 -19.11
CA ASP A 382 -7.25 6.32 -20.33
C ASP A 382 -6.21 7.42 -20.03
N ALA A 383 -4.93 7.13 -20.29
CA ALA A 383 -3.82 8.00 -19.88
C ALA A 383 -3.84 9.38 -20.56
N ASP A 384 -4.35 9.47 -21.79
CA ASP A 384 -4.39 10.73 -22.55
C ASP A 384 -5.59 11.61 -22.13
N GLU A 385 -6.68 11.00 -21.67
CA GLU A 385 -7.81 11.73 -21.10
C GLU A 385 -7.49 12.20 -19.66
N LEU A 386 -6.84 11.36 -18.87
CA LEU A 386 -6.46 11.71 -17.50
C LEU A 386 -5.51 12.91 -17.42
N LYS A 387 -4.56 13.03 -18.35
CA LYS A 387 -3.63 14.18 -18.42
C LYS A 387 -4.31 15.54 -18.62
N LYS A 388 -5.54 15.54 -19.12
CA LYS A 388 -6.32 16.76 -19.39
C LYS A 388 -7.27 17.12 -18.26
N ALA A 389 -7.44 16.21 -17.31
CA ALA A 389 -8.38 16.38 -16.19
C ALA A 389 -7.65 16.88 -14.95
N GLU A 390 -8.24 17.84 -14.26
CA GLU A 390 -7.78 18.32 -12.97
C GLU A 390 -8.69 17.77 -11.86
N PRO A 391 -8.14 17.26 -10.75
CA PRO A 391 -8.95 16.81 -9.64
C PRO A 391 -9.65 17.99 -8.96
N ILE A 392 -10.92 17.80 -8.62
CA ILE A 392 -11.73 18.76 -7.88
C ILE A 392 -11.58 18.60 -6.36
N ALA A 393 -11.16 17.43 -5.91
CA ALA A 393 -10.82 17.13 -4.52
C ALA A 393 -9.94 15.87 -4.47
N THR A 394 -9.30 15.65 -3.32
CA THR A 394 -8.52 14.44 -3.02
C THR A 394 -8.85 13.95 -1.62
N ALA A 395 -9.15 12.65 -1.49
CA ALA A 395 -9.46 12.02 -0.21
C ALA A 395 -8.74 10.67 -0.07
N LEU A 396 -9.17 9.81 0.86
CA LEU A 396 -8.47 8.55 1.11
C LEU A 396 -8.68 7.55 -0.05
N PRO A 397 -7.61 6.98 -0.63
CA PRO A 397 -7.68 5.92 -1.63
C PRO A 397 -8.05 4.59 -0.94
N ALA A 398 -9.35 4.38 -0.73
CA ALA A 398 -9.86 3.31 0.12
C ALA A 398 -9.90 1.94 -0.59
N SER A 399 -10.19 1.93 -1.90
CA SER A 399 -10.12 0.72 -2.74
C SER A 399 -9.68 1.12 -4.15
N PRO A 400 -8.67 0.44 -4.73
CA PRO A 400 -8.06 0.85 -5.99
C PRO A 400 -9.01 0.74 -7.19
N GLY A 401 -8.57 1.33 -8.30
CA GLY A 401 -9.28 1.31 -9.58
C GLY A 401 -9.79 2.69 -9.99
N ALA A 402 -10.18 2.78 -11.27
CA ALA A 402 -10.80 3.95 -11.87
C ALA A 402 -12.30 3.69 -12.08
N ALA A 403 -13.12 4.63 -11.65
CA ALA A 403 -14.56 4.58 -11.84
C ALA A 403 -15.07 5.86 -12.50
N CYS A 404 -16.03 5.73 -13.40
CA CYS A 404 -16.71 6.83 -14.03
C CYS A 404 -18.21 6.52 -14.12
N GLY A 405 -19.04 7.43 -13.65
CA GLY A 405 -20.47 7.24 -13.65
C GLY A 405 -21.26 8.49 -13.24
N GLN A 406 -22.58 8.37 -13.30
CA GLN A 406 -23.50 9.40 -12.88
C GLN A 406 -23.73 9.35 -11.37
N ILE A 407 -23.82 10.51 -10.73
CA ILE A 407 -24.04 10.64 -9.29
C ILE A 407 -25.42 10.11 -8.91
N VAL A 408 -25.45 9.24 -7.89
CA VAL A 408 -26.65 8.81 -7.18
C VAL A 408 -26.38 8.87 -5.69
N PHE A 409 -27.43 9.13 -4.88
CA PHE A 409 -27.30 9.39 -3.44
C PHE A 409 -27.87 8.29 -2.55
N SER A 410 -28.52 7.27 -3.12
CA SER A 410 -29.02 6.12 -2.36
C SER A 410 -28.76 4.79 -3.06
N ALA A 411 -28.80 3.71 -2.31
CA ALA A 411 -28.68 2.34 -2.83
C ALA A 411 -29.81 2.02 -3.82
N GLU A 412 -31.03 2.45 -3.52
CA GLU A 412 -32.20 2.24 -4.37
C GLU A 412 -32.05 2.96 -5.72
N GLU A 413 -31.56 4.21 -5.70
CA GLU A 413 -31.27 4.95 -6.93
C GLU A 413 -30.19 4.23 -7.76
N ALA A 414 -29.13 3.74 -7.09
CA ALA A 414 -28.06 3.01 -7.77
C ALA A 414 -28.61 1.77 -8.49
N ILE A 415 -29.43 0.97 -7.80
CA ILE A 415 -30.08 -0.22 -8.37
C ILE A 415 -30.99 0.15 -9.53
N GLN A 416 -31.80 1.19 -9.38
CA GLN A 416 -32.75 1.62 -10.40
C GLN A 416 -32.04 2.11 -11.65
N GLU A 417 -31.00 2.94 -11.55
CA GLU A 417 -30.26 3.46 -12.69
C GLU A 417 -29.38 2.38 -13.33
N ALA A 418 -28.76 1.50 -12.54
CA ALA A 418 -28.01 0.37 -13.05
C ALA A 418 -28.90 -0.61 -13.86
N SER A 419 -30.16 -0.82 -13.43
CA SER A 419 -31.13 -1.65 -14.16
C SER A 419 -31.48 -1.08 -15.55
N ARG A 420 -31.24 0.21 -15.76
CA ARG A 420 -31.38 0.92 -17.03
C ARG A 420 -30.07 0.95 -17.85
N ASN A 421 -29.05 0.20 -17.43
CA ASN A 421 -27.69 0.19 -17.98
C ASN A 421 -26.93 1.53 -17.86
N HIS A 422 -27.28 2.37 -16.89
CA HIS A 422 -26.53 3.56 -16.58
C HIS A 422 -25.36 3.21 -15.64
N LYS A 423 -24.18 3.75 -15.91
CA LYS A 423 -23.04 3.67 -15.01
C LYS A 423 -23.23 4.68 -13.90
N VAL A 424 -23.16 4.26 -12.64
CA VAL A 424 -23.41 5.13 -11.49
C VAL A 424 -22.25 5.13 -10.52
N ILE A 425 -22.08 6.27 -9.83
CA ILE A 425 -21.22 6.44 -8.66
C ILE A 425 -22.13 6.70 -7.47
N LEU A 426 -22.03 5.83 -6.47
CA LEU A 426 -22.78 5.99 -5.23
C LEU A 426 -22.07 6.98 -4.30
N VAL A 427 -22.73 8.10 -4.01
CA VAL A 427 -22.19 9.15 -3.12
C VAL A 427 -22.99 9.16 -1.83
N ARG A 428 -22.34 8.91 -0.70
CA ARG A 428 -22.99 8.82 0.62
C ARG A 428 -22.24 9.66 1.66
N LEU A 429 -22.93 10.06 2.69
CA LEU A 429 -22.28 10.62 3.88
C LEU A 429 -21.36 9.55 4.51
N GLU A 430 -21.89 8.37 4.70
CA GLU A 430 -21.24 7.13 5.09
C GLU A 430 -22.11 5.95 4.60
N THR A 431 -21.53 4.76 4.39
CA THR A 431 -22.30 3.58 3.98
C THR A 431 -22.62 2.70 5.17
N SER A 432 -23.73 1.98 5.06
CA SER A 432 -24.21 0.98 6.01
C SER A 432 -24.37 -0.38 5.32
N PRO A 433 -24.59 -1.49 6.06
CA PRO A 433 -24.86 -2.79 5.46
C PRO A 433 -26.08 -2.81 4.51
N GLU A 434 -27.01 -1.87 4.68
CA GLU A 434 -28.18 -1.73 3.82
C GLU A 434 -27.82 -1.17 2.42
N ASP A 435 -26.67 -0.53 2.29
CA ASP A 435 -26.17 0.02 1.02
C ASP A 435 -25.47 -1.03 0.12
N ILE A 436 -25.23 -2.25 0.60
CA ILE A 436 -24.40 -3.28 -0.08
C ILE A 436 -24.87 -3.56 -1.51
N GLU A 437 -26.17 -3.69 -1.74
CA GLU A 437 -26.71 -3.97 -3.06
C GLU A 437 -26.49 -2.79 -4.03
N GLY A 438 -26.69 -1.57 -3.54
CA GLY A 438 -26.37 -0.34 -4.29
C GLY A 438 -24.88 -0.18 -4.56
N MET A 439 -24.03 -0.53 -3.60
CA MET A 439 -22.57 -0.53 -3.79
C MET A 439 -22.13 -1.54 -4.85
N HIS A 440 -22.75 -2.71 -4.90
CA HIS A 440 -22.40 -3.78 -5.83
C HIS A 440 -22.68 -3.40 -7.29
N VAL A 441 -23.76 -2.69 -7.56
CA VAL A 441 -24.13 -2.26 -8.92
C VAL A 441 -23.43 -0.98 -9.37
N SER A 442 -22.80 -0.26 -8.43
CA SER A 442 -22.11 0.99 -8.70
C SER A 442 -20.71 0.75 -9.30
N GLN A 443 -20.27 1.63 -10.19
CA GLN A 443 -18.91 1.61 -10.74
C GLN A 443 -17.88 2.03 -9.67
N GLY A 444 -18.29 2.87 -8.73
CA GLY A 444 -17.45 3.34 -7.64
C GLY A 444 -18.25 3.96 -6.51
N ILE A 445 -17.62 4.09 -5.36
CA ILE A 445 -18.20 4.59 -4.13
C ILE A 445 -17.40 5.81 -3.65
N LEU A 446 -18.12 6.88 -3.30
CA LEU A 446 -17.56 8.09 -2.72
C LEU A 446 -18.24 8.37 -1.38
N THR A 447 -17.47 8.50 -0.29
CA THR A 447 -18.04 8.87 1.01
C THR A 447 -17.42 10.15 1.56
N VAL A 448 -18.27 10.94 2.23
CA VAL A 448 -17.83 12.17 2.92
C VAL A 448 -17.08 11.83 4.21
N ARG A 449 -17.53 10.80 4.91
CA ARG A 449 -16.93 10.30 6.16
C ARG A 449 -16.40 8.88 5.98
N GLY A 450 -15.49 8.50 6.84
CA GLY A 450 -14.92 7.17 6.91
C GLY A 450 -13.43 7.12 6.61
N GLY A 451 -12.75 6.15 7.22
CA GLY A 451 -11.33 5.85 7.03
C GLY A 451 -11.12 4.58 6.23
N MET A 452 -9.89 4.10 6.20
CA MET A 452 -9.48 2.86 5.51
C MET A 452 -10.15 1.58 6.06
N THR A 453 -10.69 1.64 7.28
CA THR A 453 -11.40 0.54 7.94
C THR A 453 -12.91 0.74 7.99
N SER A 454 -13.43 1.81 7.36
CA SER A 454 -14.87 2.05 7.28
C SER A 454 -15.60 0.95 6.51
N HIS A 455 -16.90 0.83 6.73
CA HIS A 455 -17.75 -0.12 6.00
C HIS A 455 -17.59 0.04 4.48
N ALA A 456 -17.65 1.28 3.96
CA ALA A 456 -17.43 1.55 2.54
C ALA A 456 -16.10 0.98 2.02
N ALA A 457 -15.01 1.25 2.73
CA ALA A 457 -13.67 0.83 2.35
C ALA A 457 -13.48 -0.70 2.36
N VAL A 458 -14.00 -1.36 3.39
CA VAL A 458 -13.88 -2.82 3.56
C VAL A 458 -14.71 -3.56 2.52
N VAL A 459 -15.97 -3.15 2.35
CA VAL A 459 -16.89 -3.78 1.39
C VAL A 459 -16.44 -3.54 -0.04
N ALA A 460 -16.05 -2.31 -0.40
CA ALA A 460 -15.57 -1.99 -1.74
C ALA A 460 -14.31 -2.81 -2.11
N ARG A 461 -13.37 -2.98 -1.19
CA ARG A 461 -12.20 -3.85 -1.40
C ARG A 461 -12.58 -5.31 -1.60
N GLY A 462 -13.53 -5.79 -0.82
CA GLY A 462 -14.06 -7.16 -0.99
C GLY A 462 -14.70 -7.38 -2.35
N MET A 463 -15.40 -6.38 -2.87
CA MET A 463 -16.07 -6.41 -4.18
C MET A 463 -15.14 -6.06 -5.36
N GLY A 464 -13.93 -5.58 -5.10
CA GLY A 464 -13.05 -5.03 -6.15
C GLY A 464 -13.56 -3.73 -6.78
N ALA A 465 -14.45 -3.01 -6.11
CA ALA A 465 -15.00 -1.75 -6.58
C ALA A 465 -14.12 -0.57 -6.18
N CYS A 466 -13.99 0.41 -7.07
CA CYS A 466 -13.27 1.66 -6.77
C CYS A 466 -13.93 2.39 -5.60
N CYS A 467 -13.13 2.83 -4.63
CA CYS A 467 -13.66 3.60 -3.50
C CYS A 467 -12.72 4.74 -3.08
N VAL A 468 -13.27 5.92 -2.97
CA VAL A 468 -12.65 7.09 -2.36
C VAL A 468 -13.46 7.46 -1.10
N SER A 469 -12.82 7.47 0.06
CA SER A 469 -13.50 7.60 1.35
C SER A 469 -13.00 8.82 2.12
N GLY A 470 -13.89 9.40 2.95
CA GLY A 470 -13.50 10.48 3.85
C GLY A 470 -13.22 11.82 3.16
N CYS A 471 -13.93 12.14 2.09
CA CYS A 471 -13.82 13.44 1.41
C CYS A 471 -14.53 14.53 2.21
N GLY A 472 -13.82 15.13 3.17
CA GLY A 472 -14.35 16.20 4.03
C GLY A 472 -14.65 17.52 3.31
N ASP A 473 -14.14 17.68 2.08
CA ASP A 473 -14.40 18.87 1.26
C ASP A 473 -15.81 18.88 0.65
N ILE A 474 -16.51 17.74 0.69
CA ILE A 474 -17.88 17.61 0.21
C ILE A 474 -18.87 18.16 1.24
N ASN A 475 -19.65 19.15 0.84
CA ASN A 475 -20.85 19.58 1.54
C ASN A 475 -22.07 18.87 0.93
N MET A 476 -22.64 17.90 1.66
CA MET A 476 -23.69 17.02 1.17
C MET A 476 -25.08 17.65 1.32
N HIS A 477 -25.89 17.60 0.27
CA HIS A 477 -27.30 18.02 0.20
C HIS A 477 -28.12 16.96 -0.57
N ASP A 478 -28.04 15.71 -0.10
CA ASP A 478 -28.64 14.54 -0.77
C ASP A 478 -30.17 14.66 -0.89
N ASP A 479 -30.86 15.24 0.11
CA ASP A 479 -32.28 15.53 0.06
C ASP A 479 -32.66 16.52 -1.07
N GLU A 480 -31.75 17.45 -1.40
CA GLU A 480 -31.88 18.40 -2.50
C GLU A 480 -31.32 17.89 -3.82
N GLY A 481 -30.67 16.72 -3.81
CA GLY A 481 -30.13 16.03 -4.98
C GLY A 481 -28.82 16.61 -5.52
N TYR A 482 -27.95 17.17 -4.67
CA TYR A 482 -26.61 17.62 -5.06
C TYR A 482 -25.64 17.56 -3.89
N PHE A 483 -24.36 17.64 -4.20
CA PHE A 483 -23.32 18.02 -3.26
C PHE A 483 -22.49 19.18 -3.81
N GLU A 484 -21.75 19.85 -2.92
CA GLU A 484 -20.93 21.02 -3.29
C GLU A 484 -19.48 20.83 -2.86
N ILE A 485 -18.54 21.21 -3.74
CA ILE A 485 -17.09 21.30 -3.47
C ILE A 485 -16.64 22.68 -3.96
N ASP A 486 -16.00 23.48 -3.10
CA ASP A 486 -15.44 24.83 -3.44
C ASP A 486 -16.47 25.76 -4.14
N GLY A 487 -17.74 25.69 -3.73
CA GLY A 487 -18.82 26.51 -4.30
C GLY A 487 -19.38 25.99 -5.62
N VAL A 488 -18.89 24.89 -6.15
CA VAL A 488 -19.41 24.23 -7.36
C VAL A 488 -20.37 23.11 -6.97
N LYS A 489 -21.56 23.11 -7.54
CA LYS A 489 -22.60 22.11 -7.29
C LYS A 489 -22.54 20.98 -8.30
N TYR A 490 -22.60 19.74 -7.82
CA TYR A 490 -22.68 18.52 -8.60
C TYR A 490 -24.00 17.83 -8.31
N HIS A 491 -24.88 17.80 -9.31
CA HIS A 491 -26.23 17.31 -9.17
C HIS A 491 -26.35 15.81 -9.46
N ARG A 492 -27.42 15.21 -8.97
CA ARG A 492 -27.83 13.86 -9.37
C ARG A 492 -27.83 13.72 -10.88
N GLY A 493 -27.19 12.68 -11.40
CA GLY A 493 -27.04 12.42 -12.84
C GLY A 493 -25.86 13.11 -13.51
N ASP A 494 -25.17 14.04 -12.83
CA ASP A 494 -23.91 14.59 -13.33
C ASP A 494 -22.82 13.52 -13.34
N TRP A 495 -21.91 13.61 -14.30
CA TRP A 495 -20.82 12.67 -14.42
C TRP A 495 -19.64 13.07 -13.53
N ILE A 496 -19.16 12.12 -12.74
CA ILE A 496 -17.91 12.23 -11.99
C ILE A 496 -17.03 11.01 -12.24
N SER A 497 -15.76 11.16 -11.95
CA SER A 497 -14.80 10.06 -12.03
C SER A 497 -13.99 9.99 -10.74
N LEU A 498 -13.70 8.76 -10.28
CA LEU A 498 -12.96 8.48 -9.06
C LEU A 498 -11.69 7.69 -9.39
N ASP A 499 -10.58 8.10 -8.83
CA ASP A 499 -9.34 7.33 -8.80
C ASP A 499 -9.13 6.75 -7.40
N GLY A 500 -9.53 5.53 -7.21
CA GLY A 500 -9.39 4.81 -5.95
C GLY A 500 -7.94 4.46 -5.57
N SER A 501 -6.99 4.63 -6.50
CA SER A 501 -5.56 4.40 -6.25
C SER A 501 -4.84 5.65 -5.71
N THR A 502 -5.28 6.84 -6.14
CA THR A 502 -4.71 8.13 -5.71
C THR A 502 -5.61 8.89 -4.74
N GLY A 503 -6.90 8.57 -4.70
CA GLY A 503 -7.91 9.31 -3.94
C GLY A 503 -8.45 10.54 -4.66
N ASN A 504 -8.08 10.77 -5.92
CA ASN A 504 -8.52 11.93 -6.68
C ASN A 504 -9.96 11.78 -7.16
N ILE A 505 -10.69 12.88 -7.12
CA ILE A 505 -12.07 13.01 -7.59
C ILE A 505 -12.08 14.02 -8.73
N TYR A 506 -12.72 13.69 -9.84
CA TYR A 506 -12.80 14.53 -11.04
C TYR A 506 -14.26 14.87 -11.34
N GLY A 507 -14.55 16.14 -11.59
CA GLY A 507 -15.90 16.66 -11.88
C GLY A 507 -16.38 16.42 -13.32
N SER A 508 -15.83 15.42 -14.01
CA SER A 508 -16.16 15.09 -15.40
C SER A 508 -16.02 13.62 -15.68
N ALA A 509 -16.59 13.15 -16.79
CA ALA A 509 -16.41 11.80 -17.27
C ALA A 509 -15.01 11.60 -17.85
N ILE A 510 -14.26 10.62 -17.34
CA ILE A 510 -12.98 10.16 -17.87
C ILE A 510 -13.16 8.71 -18.30
N LYS A 511 -12.73 8.38 -19.50
CA LYS A 511 -12.83 7.02 -20.04
C LYS A 511 -12.01 6.02 -19.21
N THR A 512 -12.62 4.89 -18.89
CA THR A 512 -11.96 3.78 -18.20
C THR A 512 -11.58 2.65 -19.17
N VAL A 513 -10.46 1.99 -18.88
CA VAL A 513 -9.97 0.81 -19.58
C VAL A 513 -10.05 -0.38 -18.63
N PRO A 514 -10.67 -1.51 -19.01
CA PRO A 514 -10.82 -2.67 -18.13
C PRO A 514 -9.46 -3.31 -17.82
N ALA A 515 -9.35 -3.93 -16.64
CA ALA A 515 -8.21 -4.74 -16.27
C ALA A 515 -8.16 -6.04 -17.10
N SER A 516 -6.95 -6.49 -17.44
CA SER A 516 -6.74 -7.79 -18.07
C SER A 516 -5.41 -8.40 -17.66
N ILE A 517 -5.43 -9.70 -17.34
CA ILE A 517 -4.21 -10.50 -17.16
C ILE A 517 -3.86 -11.10 -18.52
N SER A 518 -2.92 -10.48 -19.22
CA SER A 518 -2.47 -10.93 -20.54
C SER A 518 -1.03 -10.49 -20.80
N GLY A 519 -0.38 -11.09 -21.82
CA GLY A 519 0.96 -10.70 -22.24
C GLY A 519 2.03 -10.84 -21.14
N ASP A 520 2.74 -9.76 -20.84
CA ASP A 520 3.82 -9.76 -19.85
C ASP A 520 3.31 -10.09 -18.44
N PHE A 521 2.10 -9.68 -18.08
CA PHE A 521 1.52 -10.01 -16.79
C PHE A 521 1.27 -11.52 -16.64
N GLU A 522 0.66 -12.14 -17.63
CA GLU A 522 0.43 -13.59 -17.65
C GLU A 522 1.75 -14.36 -17.59
N ARG A 523 2.71 -13.97 -18.40
CA ARG A 523 4.05 -14.57 -18.44
C ARG A 523 4.77 -14.48 -17.08
N PHE A 524 4.74 -13.31 -16.47
CA PHE A 524 5.33 -13.06 -15.16
C PHE A 524 4.68 -13.90 -14.06
N MET A 525 3.35 -14.01 -14.08
CA MET A 525 2.62 -14.82 -13.12
C MET A 525 2.86 -16.32 -13.29
N ASN A 526 3.12 -16.79 -14.52
CA ASN A 526 3.51 -18.18 -14.76
C ASN A 526 4.86 -18.48 -14.12
N TRP A 527 5.84 -17.58 -14.20
CA TRP A 527 7.11 -17.74 -13.47
C TRP A 527 6.92 -17.80 -11.95
N ALA A 528 6.00 -16.99 -11.42
CA ALA A 528 5.67 -17.04 -10.00
C ALA A 528 5.07 -18.39 -9.60
N ASP A 529 4.17 -18.95 -10.42
CA ASP A 529 3.57 -20.26 -10.18
C ASP A 529 4.56 -21.43 -10.26
N GLU A 530 5.53 -21.37 -11.17
CA GLU A 530 6.62 -22.36 -11.28
C GLU A 530 7.52 -22.35 -10.05
N ARG A 531 7.70 -21.19 -9.42
CA ARG A 531 8.66 -20.99 -8.33
C ARG A 531 8.10 -21.23 -6.92
N ARG A 532 6.83 -20.87 -6.70
CA ARG A 532 6.20 -20.97 -5.38
C ARG A 532 5.91 -22.41 -4.97
N THR A 533 6.01 -22.68 -3.69
CA THR A 533 5.62 -23.96 -3.08
C THR A 533 4.25 -23.87 -2.39
N LEU A 534 3.93 -22.72 -1.78
CA LEU A 534 2.60 -22.43 -1.25
C LEU A 534 1.56 -22.38 -2.38
N LYS A 535 0.46 -23.11 -2.19
CA LYS A 535 -0.73 -22.92 -3.02
C LYS A 535 -1.46 -21.64 -2.63
N VAL A 536 -2.12 -21.04 -3.59
CA VAL A 536 -2.93 -19.84 -3.38
C VAL A 536 -4.38 -20.18 -3.68
N ARG A 537 -5.23 -20.10 -2.66
CA ARG A 537 -6.67 -20.25 -2.72
C ARG A 537 -7.35 -18.89 -2.54
N THR A 538 -8.65 -18.86 -2.75
CA THR A 538 -9.45 -17.66 -2.55
C THR A 538 -10.50 -17.82 -1.46
N ASN A 539 -10.93 -16.69 -0.89
CA ASN A 539 -12.16 -16.58 -0.10
C ASN A 539 -13.25 -16.06 -1.05
N ALA A 540 -14.23 -16.89 -1.34
CA ALA A 540 -15.31 -16.55 -2.28
C ALA A 540 -16.62 -17.17 -1.81
N ASP A 541 -17.66 -16.35 -1.75
CA ASP A 541 -18.96 -16.74 -1.18
C ASP A 541 -20.04 -16.85 -2.28
N THR A 542 -19.73 -16.41 -3.51
CA THR A 542 -20.62 -16.46 -4.68
C THR A 542 -19.95 -17.15 -5.88
N PRO A 543 -20.73 -17.73 -6.82
CA PRO A 543 -20.19 -18.25 -8.08
C PRO A 543 -19.42 -17.22 -8.89
N HIS A 544 -19.85 -15.95 -8.84
CA HIS A 544 -19.17 -14.84 -9.53
C HIS A 544 -17.76 -14.62 -8.99
N ASP A 545 -17.61 -14.49 -7.67
CA ASP A 545 -16.31 -14.29 -7.02
C ASP A 545 -15.41 -15.51 -7.23
N ALA A 546 -15.97 -16.72 -7.17
CA ALA A 546 -15.25 -17.96 -7.43
C ALA A 546 -14.66 -17.98 -8.85
N LYS A 547 -15.45 -17.60 -9.85
CA LYS A 547 -15.03 -17.51 -11.25
C LYS A 547 -13.95 -16.46 -11.44
N GLN A 548 -14.13 -15.25 -10.88
CA GLN A 548 -13.15 -14.16 -10.96
C GLN A 548 -11.81 -14.60 -10.34
N ALA A 549 -11.84 -15.25 -9.19
CA ALA A 549 -10.63 -15.73 -8.55
C ALA A 549 -9.95 -16.86 -9.35
N HIS A 550 -10.72 -17.75 -9.97
CA HIS A 550 -10.21 -18.79 -10.86
C HIS A 550 -9.49 -18.17 -12.07
N GLU A 551 -10.08 -17.16 -12.69
CA GLU A 551 -9.45 -16.38 -13.77
C GLU A 551 -8.15 -15.69 -13.32
N PHE A 552 -8.06 -15.27 -12.07
CA PHE A 552 -6.84 -14.73 -11.46
C PHE A 552 -5.82 -15.81 -11.03
N GLY A 553 -6.11 -17.09 -11.26
CA GLY A 553 -5.21 -18.21 -11.01
C GLY A 553 -5.31 -18.82 -9.61
N ALA A 554 -6.45 -18.66 -8.92
CA ALA A 554 -6.70 -19.36 -7.65
C ALA A 554 -6.74 -20.88 -7.86
N GLN A 555 -6.11 -21.62 -6.95
CA GLN A 555 -6.03 -23.08 -6.99
C GLN A 555 -7.04 -23.78 -6.08
N GLY A 556 -8.14 -23.11 -5.81
CA GLY A 556 -9.22 -23.58 -4.96
C GLY A 556 -9.84 -22.45 -4.13
N ILE A 557 -10.84 -22.80 -3.34
CA ILE A 557 -11.41 -21.92 -2.34
C ILE A 557 -11.00 -22.41 -0.95
N GLY A 558 -10.40 -21.52 -0.16
CA GLY A 558 -10.02 -21.81 1.23
C GLY A 558 -11.10 -21.44 2.23
N LEU A 559 -12.06 -20.61 1.84
CA LEU A 559 -13.18 -20.21 2.68
C LEU A 559 -14.39 -19.83 1.84
N VAL A 560 -15.49 -20.54 2.03
CA VAL A 560 -16.85 -20.12 1.69
C VAL A 560 -17.58 -19.83 2.99
N ARG A 561 -18.05 -18.60 3.17
CA ARG A 561 -18.84 -18.16 4.33
C ARG A 561 -20.32 -18.34 4.02
N THR A 562 -20.93 -19.36 4.62
CA THR A 562 -22.31 -19.71 4.32
C THR A 562 -23.35 -18.71 4.84
N GLU A 563 -22.97 -17.90 5.83
CA GLU A 563 -23.81 -16.82 6.36
C GLU A 563 -24.12 -15.74 5.32
N HIS A 564 -23.19 -15.43 4.44
CA HIS A 564 -23.40 -14.41 3.40
C HIS A 564 -24.50 -14.80 2.39
N MET A 565 -24.72 -16.09 2.21
CA MET A 565 -25.77 -16.61 1.35
C MET A 565 -27.18 -16.40 1.94
N PHE A 566 -27.31 -16.07 3.23
CA PHE A 566 -28.58 -15.97 3.92
C PHE A 566 -29.24 -14.58 3.83
N PHE A 567 -28.49 -13.55 3.45
CA PHE A 567 -29.00 -12.18 3.44
C PHE A 567 -29.75 -11.79 2.15
N GLU A 568 -29.65 -12.56 1.10
CA GLU A 568 -30.25 -12.22 -0.20
C GLU A 568 -31.78 -12.50 -0.26
N GLY A 569 -32.56 -11.51 -0.69
CA GLY A 569 -33.95 -11.61 -1.11
C GLY A 569 -34.86 -12.36 -0.15
N ASP A 570 -35.57 -13.39 -0.66
CA ASP A 570 -36.49 -14.20 0.13
C ASP A 570 -35.83 -15.18 1.09
N ARG A 571 -34.52 -15.36 1.00
CA ARG A 571 -33.74 -16.28 1.85
C ARG A 571 -33.77 -15.87 3.31
N ILE A 572 -33.59 -14.57 3.56
CA ILE A 572 -33.56 -14.02 4.92
C ILE A 572 -34.87 -14.30 5.68
N LYS A 573 -36.02 -14.38 4.98
CA LYS A 573 -37.30 -14.72 5.61
C LYS A 573 -37.27 -16.12 6.16
N ALA A 574 -36.79 -17.08 5.38
CA ALA A 574 -36.71 -18.49 5.81
C ALA A 574 -35.70 -18.67 6.96
N VAL A 575 -34.60 -17.93 6.94
CA VAL A 575 -33.61 -17.94 8.03
C VAL A 575 -34.23 -17.37 9.31
N ARG A 576 -34.94 -16.26 9.23
CA ARG A 576 -35.66 -15.67 10.37
C ARG A 576 -36.72 -16.61 10.92
N GLU A 577 -37.47 -17.32 10.06
CA GLU A 577 -38.42 -18.35 10.46
C GLU A 577 -37.71 -19.48 11.23
N MET A 578 -36.56 -19.92 10.75
CA MET A 578 -35.73 -20.89 11.45
C MET A 578 -35.31 -20.41 12.85
N ILE A 579 -34.86 -19.18 12.95
CA ILE A 579 -34.35 -18.60 14.22
C ILE A 579 -35.44 -18.49 15.28
N VAL A 580 -36.64 -18.07 14.91
CA VAL A 580 -37.76 -17.90 15.87
C VAL A 580 -38.52 -19.22 16.14
N SER A 581 -38.18 -20.32 15.49
CA SER A 581 -38.77 -21.62 15.69
C SER A 581 -38.50 -22.15 17.10
N LYS A 582 -39.56 -22.60 17.80
CA LYS A 582 -39.46 -23.08 19.18
C LYS A 582 -39.03 -24.54 19.32
N THR A 583 -39.25 -25.33 18.28
CA THR A 583 -38.97 -26.78 18.28
C THR A 583 -38.07 -27.17 17.11
N ALA A 584 -37.33 -28.27 17.24
CA ALA A 584 -36.54 -28.84 16.15
C ALA A 584 -37.39 -29.16 14.91
N ALA A 585 -38.63 -29.61 15.10
CA ALA A 585 -39.55 -29.92 14.01
C ALA A 585 -39.93 -28.67 13.20
N GLN A 586 -40.25 -27.57 13.88
CA GLN A 586 -40.53 -26.30 13.21
C GLN A 586 -39.26 -25.75 12.49
N ARG A 587 -38.11 -25.90 13.13
CA ARG A 587 -36.83 -25.47 12.55
C ARG A 587 -36.51 -26.25 11.27
N ARG A 588 -36.75 -27.56 11.25
CA ARG A 588 -36.58 -28.40 10.06
C ARG A 588 -37.44 -27.92 8.89
N VAL A 589 -38.69 -27.55 9.14
CA VAL A 589 -39.60 -27.02 8.09
C VAL A 589 -39.02 -25.73 7.47
N ALA A 590 -38.44 -24.83 8.26
CA ALA A 590 -37.78 -23.61 7.74
C ALA A 590 -36.49 -23.99 6.99
N LEU A 591 -35.69 -24.91 7.51
CA LEU A 591 -34.46 -25.40 6.88
C LEU A 591 -34.69 -26.08 5.53
N GLU A 592 -35.83 -26.78 5.36
CA GLU A 592 -36.24 -27.38 4.08
C GLU A 592 -36.46 -26.31 2.98
N LYS A 593 -36.81 -25.08 3.37
CA LYS A 593 -36.92 -23.96 2.42
C LYS A 593 -35.55 -23.41 2.02
N ILE A 594 -34.57 -23.44 2.93
CA ILE A 594 -33.22 -22.92 2.71
C ILE A 594 -32.37 -23.92 1.90
N LEU A 595 -32.55 -25.20 2.10
CA LEU A 595 -31.76 -26.28 1.50
C LEU A 595 -31.59 -26.15 -0.03
N PRO A 596 -32.64 -25.99 -0.84
CA PRO A 596 -32.50 -25.92 -2.29
C PRO A 596 -31.73 -24.66 -2.72
N MET A 597 -31.83 -23.57 -1.96
CA MET A 597 -31.12 -22.32 -2.25
C MET A 597 -29.62 -22.48 -2.02
N GLN A 598 -29.21 -22.97 -0.84
CA GLN A 598 -27.80 -23.25 -0.56
C GLN A 598 -27.20 -24.32 -1.48
N ARG A 599 -27.94 -25.35 -1.79
CA ARG A 599 -27.51 -26.35 -2.76
C ARG A 599 -27.19 -25.72 -4.10
N SER A 600 -28.05 -24.84 -4.62
CA SER A 600 -27.82 -24.12 -5.88
C SER A 600 -26.58 -23.24 -5.85
N ASP A 601 -26.33 -22.54 -4.73
CA ASP A 601 -25.12 -21.73 -4.54
C ASP A 601 -23.85 -22.59 -4.59
N PHE A 602 -23.85 -23.73 -3.88
CA PHE A 602 -22.70 -24.64 -3.89
C PHE A 602 -22.49 -25.30 -5.25
N GLU A 603 -23.54 -25.66 -5.97
CA GLU A 603 -23.42 -26.15 -7.35
C GLU A 603 -22.73 -25.11 -8.23
N GLY A 604 -23.17 -23.85 -8.17
CA GLY A 604 -22.55 -22.77 -8.95
C GLY A 604 -21.09 -22.51 -8.57
N ILE A 605 -20.74 -22.60 -7.29
CA ILE A 605 -19.34 -22.47 -6.82
C ILE A 605 -18.48 -23.63 -7.32
N TYR A 606 -18.96 -24.88 -7.21
CA TYR A 606 -18.24 -26.05 -7.71
C TYR A 606 -18.02 -25.98 -9.22
N GLU A 607 -19.04 -25.53 -9.98
CA GLU A 607 -18.90 -25.32 -11.44
C GLU A 607 -17.88 -24.25 -11.77
N ALA A 608 -17.87 -23.12 -11.05
CA ALA A 608 -16.90 -22.04 -11.25
C ALA A 608 -15.46 -22.48 -10.97
N MET A 609 -15.27 -23.47 -10.08
CA MET A 609 -13.94 -23.95 -9.66
C MET A 609 -13.46 -25.18 -10.45
N GLU A 610 -14.25 -25.75 -11.33
CA GLU A 610 -13.86 -26.81 -12.30
C GLU A 610 -13.07 -27.98 -11.67
N GLY A 611 -13.55 -28.50 -10.51
CA GLY A 611 -12.91 -29.60 -9.80
C GLY A 611 -11.78 -29.21 -8.83
N LEU A 612 -11.42 -27.94 -8.74
CA LEU A 612 -10.49 -27.46 -7.71
C LEU A 612 -11.13 -27.57 -6.31
N PRO A 613 -10.31 -27.75 -5.25
CA PRO A 613 -10.83 -27.93 -3.90
C PRO A 613 -11.58 -26.70 -3.39
N VAL A 614 -12.69 -26.94 -2.70
CA VAL A 614 -13.55 -25.94 -2.10
C VAL A 614 -13.79 -26.26 -0.64
N THR A 615 -13.35 -25.36 0.26
CA THR A 615 -13.58 -25.47 1.70
C THR A 615 -14.80 -24.65 2.10
N ILE A 616 -15.81 -25.28 2.61
CA ILE A 616 -17.08 -24.66 3.01
C ILE A 616 -17.16 -24.61 4.53
N ARG A 617 -17.21 -23.41 5.08
CA ARG A 617 -17.40 -23.18 6.52
C ARG A 617 -18.91 -23.19 6.83
N TYR A 618 -19.27 -23.97 7.85
CA TYR A 618 -20.64 -23.96 8.35
C TYR A 618 -20.96 -22.66 9.08
N LEU A 619 -22.26 -22.42 9.32
CA LEU A 619 -22.79 -21.20 9.91
C LEU A 619 -21.99 -20.79 11.16
N ASP A 620 -21.44 -19.59 11.14
CA ASP A 620 -20.57 -19.09 12.19
C ASP A 620 -21.19 -18.00 13.06
N PRO A 621 -21.87 -16.93 12.54
CA PRO A 621 -22.38 -15.85 13.35
C PRO A 621 -23.50 -16.26 14.32
N PRO A 622 -23.69 -15.53 15.45
CA PRO A 622 -24.84 -15.72 16.30
C PRO A 622 -26.15 -15.41 15.57
N LEU A 623 -27.22 -16.10 15.97
CA LEU A 623 -28.51 -16.01 15.26
C LEU A 623 -29.14 -14.61 15.29
N HIS A 624 -28.86 -13.78 16.31
CA HIS A 624 -29.44 -12.44 16.42
C HIS A 624 -28.96 -11.48 15.30
N GLU A 625 -27.82 -11.74 14.67
CA GLU A 625 -27.31 -10.92 13.57
C GLU A 625 -28.21 -10.94 12.31
N PHE A 626 -29.02 -12.01 12.16
CA PHE A 626 -29.98 -12.13 11.07
C PHE A 626 -31.33 -11.47 11.37
N LEU A 627 -31.54 -10.99 12.58
CA LEU A 627 -32.82 -10.44 13.02
C LEU A 627 -32.82 -8.92 12.88
N PRO A 628 -33.98 -8.32 12.52
CA PRO A 628 -34.07 -6.88 12.38
C PRO A 628 -33.93 -6.17 13.73
N THR A 629 -33.34 -4.99 13.72
CA THR A 629 -33.12 -4.15 14.92
C THR A 629 -34.13 -3.03 15.05
N ASN A 630 -34.69 -2.54 13.94
CA ASN A 630 -35.65 -1.44 13.97
C ASN A 630 -37.10 -1.92 14.17
N SER A 631 -37.91 -1.10 14.80
CA SER A 631 -39.30 -1.44 15.19
C SER A 631 -40.23 -1.66 13.99
N TYR A 632 -39.98 -1.03 12.85
CA TYR A 632 -40.78 -1.20 11.65
C TYR A 632 -40.61 -2.60 11.08
N ASP A 633 -39.37 -3.03 10.86
CA ASP A 633 -39.04 -4.34 10.30
C ASP A 633 -39.40 -5.47 11.25
N ILE A 634 -39.26 -5.27 12.58
CA ILE A 634 -39.77 -6.25 13.57
C ILE A 634 -41.28 -6.39 13.45
N THR A 635 -42.00 -5.28 13.22
CA THR A 635 -43.47 -5.35 13.06
C THR A 635 -43.86 -6.04 11.75
N GLN A 636 -43.13 -5.79 10.66
CA GLN A 636 -43.38 -6.51 9.41
C GLN A 636 -43.06 -8.01 9.54
N LEU A 637 -41.94 -8.36 10.13
CA LEU A 637 -41.53 -9.74 10.38
C LEU A 637 -42.60 -10.48 11.23
N ALA A 638 -43.16 -9.84 12.28
CA ALA A 638 -44.21 -10.40 13.09
C ALA A 638 -45.47 -10.72 12.28
N LYS A 639 -45.86 -9.83 11.34
CA LYS A 639 -46.99 -10.03 10.44
C LYS A 639 -46.72 -11.17 9.45
N ASP A 640 -45.55 -11.16 8.81
CA ASP A 640 -45.16 -12.16 7.81
C ASP A 640 -45.13 -13.57 8.39
N MET A 641 -44.69 -13.70 9.64
CA MET A 641 -44.56 -14.95 10.35
C MET A 641 -45.83 -15.36 11.15
N HIS A 642 -46.83 -14.50 11.17
CA HIS A 642 -48.05 -14.70 11.97
C HIS A 642 -47.78 -14.92 13.47
N ILE A 643 -46.81 -14.20 14.03
CA ILE A 643 -46.42 -14.26 15.45
C ILE A 643 -46.83 -12.96 16.12
N GLY A 644 -47.16 -13.02 17.40
CA GLY A 644 -47.45 -11.81 18.18
C GLY A 644 -46.24 -10.89 18.28
N LEU A 645 -46.43 -9.57 18.08
CA LEU A 645 -45.33 -8.61 18.10
C LEU A 645 -44.52 -8.67 19.41
N ASP A 646 -45.18 -8.75 20.54
CA ASP A 646 -44.53 -8.80 21.86
C ASP A 646 -43.78 -10.12 22.06
N GLU A 647 -44.30 -11.21 21.49
CA GLU A 647 -43.64 -12.52 21.47
C GLU A 647 -42.37 -12.47 20.65
N LEU A 648 -42.39 -11.89 19.43
CA LEU A 648 -41.23 -11.74 18.58
C LEU A 648 -40.17 -10.83 19.24
N LYS A 649 -40.59 -9.72 19.85
CA LYS A 649 -39.65 -8.85 20.59
C LYS A 649 -38.99 -9.57 21.75
N SER A 650 -39.72 -10.45 22.44
CA SER A 650 -39.16 -11.25 23.53
C SER A 650 -38.15 -12.26 23.03
N VAL A 651 -38.42 -12.91 21.88
CA VAL A 651 -37.44 -13.82 21.24
C VAL A 651 -36.19 -13.06 20.82
N ILE A 652 -36.32 -11.93 20.12
CA ILE A 652 -35.18 -11.09 19.69
C ILE A 652 -34.36 -10.67 20.91
N SER A 653 -35.00 -10.20 21.96
CA SER A 653 -34.32 -9.78 23.18
C SER A 653 -33.60 -10.95 23.87
N SER A 654 -34.18 -12.16 23.85
CA SER A 654 -33.54 -13.35 24.46
C SER A 654 -32.33 -13.86 23.68
N LEU A 655 -32.24 -13.58 22.38
CA LEU A 655 -31.14 -13.98 21.51
C LEU A 655 -30.04 -12.94 21.46
N HIS A 656 -30.31 -11.72 21.90
CA HIS A 656 -29.30 -10.66 21.90
C HIS A 656 -28.16 -10.98 22.88
N GLU A 657 -26.94 -10.93 22.37
CA GLU A 657 -25.72 -11.21 23.13
C GLU A 657 -24.94 -9.93 23.44
N PHE A 658 -24.41 -9.83 24.67
CA PHE A 658 -23.58 -8.70 25.06
C PHE A 658 -22.21 -8.71 24.38
N ASN A 659 -21.70 -9.89 24.08
CA ASN A 659 -20.44 -10.11 23.37
C ASN A 659 -20.62 -11.19 22.29
N PRO A 660 -21.05 -10.81 21.07
CA PRO A 660 -21.32 -11.75 20.00
C PRO A 660 -20.10 -12.61 19.61
N MET A 661 -18.90 -12.06 19.68
CA MET A 661 -17.67 -12.77 19.35
C MET A 661 -17.42 -14.01 20.24
N MET A 662 -17.82 -13.95 21.51
CA MET A 662 -17.65 -15.03 22.51
C MET A 662 -18.96 -15.77 22.80
N GLY A 663 -20.01 -15.54 22.03
CA GLY A 663 -21.35 -15.98 22.29
C GLY A 663 -21.70 -17.35 21.72
N HIS A 664 -23.01 -17.56 21.51
CA HIS A 664 -23.61 -18.77 20.98
C HIS A 664 -23.56 -18.79 19.46
N ARG A 665 -22.40 -19.13 18.92
CA ARG A 665 -22.08 -19.15 17.48
C ARG A 665 -21.25 -20.37 17.09
N GLY A 666 -21.04 -20.59 15.81
CA GLY A 666 -20.16 -21.61 15.27
C GLY A 666 -20.53 -23.02 15.70
N CYS A 667 -19.56 -23.81 16.14
CA CYS A 667 -19.78 -25.18 16.59
C CYS A 667 -20.76 -25.28 17.79
N ARG A 668 -20.79 -24.24 18.65
CA ARG A 668 -21.71 -24.18 19.79
C ARG A 668 -23.17 -24.19 19.33
N LEU A 669 -23.43 -23.43 18.24
CA LEU A 669 -24.71 -23.36 17.59
C LEU A 669 -25.08 -24.72 16.95
N ALA A 670 -24.12 -25.34 16.23
CA ALA A 670 -24.29 -26.65 15.62
C ALA A 670 -24.51 -27.78 16.66
N ILE A 671 -24.00 -27.64 17.88
CA ILE A 671 -24.25 -28.58 18.96
C ILE A 671 -25.65 -28.36 19.52
N SER A 672 -26.11 -27.14 19.74
CA SER A 672 -27.42 -26.83 20.28
C SER A 672 -28.57 -27.09 19.28
N TYR A 673 -28.32 -26.87 18.00
CA TYR A 673 -29.27 -27.03 16.90
C TYR A 673 -28.65 -27.87 15.76
N PRO A 674 -28.41 -29.15 15.97
CA PRO A 674 -27.71 -30.00 15.00
C PRO A 674 -28.42 -30.12 13.65
N GLU A 675 -29.72 -29.86 13.58
CA GLU A 675 -30.48 -29.82 12.34
C GLU A 675 -29.97 -28.77 11.34
N ILE A 676 -29.31 -27.70 11.80
CA ILE A 676 -28.67 -26.70 10.92
C ILE A 676 -27.49 -27.35 10.20
N ALA A 677 -26.62 -28.04 10.95
CA ALA A 677 -25.46 -28.75 10.38
C ALA A 677 -25.93 -29.90 9.46
N GLU A 678 -27.01 -30.61 9.81
CA GLU A 678 -27.61 -31.63 8.95
C GLU A 678 -28.02 -31.03 7.59
N MET A 679 -28.75 -29.91 7.61
CA MET A 679 -29.21 -29.26 6.39
C MET A 679 -28.04 -28.77 5.53
N GLN A 680 -27.03 -28.12 6.15
CA GLN A 680 -25.83 -27.63 5.40
C GLN A 680 -25.07 -28.81 4.79
N THR A 681 -24.92 -29.92 5.50
CA THR A 681 -24.32 -31.16 4.97
C THR A 681 -25.09 -31.69 3.78
N MET A 682 -26.43 -31.74 3.87
CA MET A 682 -27.26 -32.14 2.73
C MET A 682 -27.03 -31.25 1.52
N ALA A 683 -27.00 -29.93 1.70
CA ALA A 683 -26.79 -29.00 0.61
C ALA A 683 -25.41 -29.19 -0.06
N VAL A 684 -24.35 -29.35 0.74
CA VAL A 684 -22.98 -29.54 0.24
C VAL A 684 -22.85 -30.86 -0.52
N ILE A 685 -23.28 -31.96 0.07
CA ILE A 685 -23.12 -33.29 -0.52
C ILE A 685 -24.00 -33.44 -1.77
N GLN A 686 -25.26 -32.99 -1.74
CA GLN A 686 -26.14 -33.04 -2.90
C GLN A 686 -25.58 -32.18 -4.06
N ALA A 687 -25.04 -31.00 -3.77
CA ALA A 687 -24.43 -30.13 -4.78
C ALA A 687 -23.22 -30.82 -5.42
N ALA A 688 -22.33 -31.39 -4.61
CA ALA A 688 -21.12 -32.06 -5.10
C ALA A 688 -21.48 -33.32 -5.92
N LEU A 689 -22.46 -34.11 -5.50
CA LEU A 689 -22.95 -35.25 -6.26
C LEU A 689 -23.54 -34.84 -7.61
N ALA A 690 -24.38 -33.79 -7.63
CA ALA A 690 -25.00 -33.28 -8.86
C ALA A 690 -23.96 -32.75 -9.86
N VAL A 691 -22.93 -32.06 -9.39
CA VAL A 691 -21.86 -31.57 -10.26
C VAL A 691 -20.94 -32.70 -10.72
N ASN A 692 -20.62 -33.67 -9.87
CA ASN A 692 -19.86 -34.86 -10.26
C ASN A 692 -20.60 -35.70 -11.32
N GLU A 693 -21.93 -35.73 -11.29
CA GLU A 693 -22.76 -36.40 -12.29
C GLU A 693 -22.64 -35.69 -13.65
N ARG A 694 -22.66 -34.35 -13.66
CA ARG A 694 -22.50 -33.54 -14.87
C ARG A 694 -21.05 -33.54 -15.41
N HIS A 695 -20.07 -33.61 -14.48
CA HIS A 695 -18.63 -33.52 -14.77
C HIS A 695 -17.84 -34.61 -14.04
N PRO A 696 -17.92 -35.88 -14.46
CA PRO A 696 -17.31 -37.02 -13.76
C PRO A 696 -15.79 -36.94 -13.63
N ASP A 697 -15.13 -36.22 -14.56
CA ASP A 697 -13.69 -36.07 -14.58
C ASP A 697 -13.17 -35.12 -13.50
N TRP A 698 -14.02 -34.25 -12.96
CA TRP A 698 -13.60 -33.25 -11.95
C TRP A 698 -13.37 -33.89 -10.57
N LYS A 699 -14.04 -34.96 -10.23
CA LYS A 699 -13.88 -35.73 -8.97
C LYS A 699 -13.90 -34.81 -7.74
N ILE A 700 -14.94 -34.00 -7.63
CA ILE A 700 -15.11 -33.06 -6.52
C ILE A 700 -15.14 -33.82 -5.20
N GLU A 701 -14.28 -33.44 -4.26
CA GLU A 701 -14.25 -33.94 -2.87
C GLU A 701 -14.53 -32.75 -1.94
N PRO A 702 -15.73 -32.63 -1.37
CA PRO A 702 -16.08 -31.51 -0.47
C PRO A 702 -15.15 -31.41 0.74
N GLU A 703 -14.68 -30.19 1.08
CA GLU A 703 -13.99 -29.91 2.31
C GLU A 703 -14.93 -29.15 3.25
N ILE A 704 -15.37 -29.78 4.33
CA ILE A 704 -16.32 -29.22 5.30
C ILE A 704 -15.55 -28.72 6.51
N MET A 705 -15.71 -27.45 6.84
CA MET A 705 -14.99 -26.78 7.91
C MET A 705 -15.93 -26.37 9.05
N ILE A 706 -15.66 -26.88 10.25
CA ILE A 706 -16.40 -26.53 11.46
C ILE A 706 -15.73 -25.36 12.16
N PRO A 707 -16.41 -24.21 12.31
CA PRO A 707 -15.84 -23.02 12.94
C PRO A 707 -15.86 -23.08 14.46
N LEU A 708 -15.03 -22.27 15.09
CA LEU A 708 -15.04 -21.93 16.52
C LEU A 708 -14.82 -23.12 17.47
N VAL A 709 -14.16 -24.18 17.01
CA VAL A 709 -13.85 -25.36 17.83
C VAL A 709 -12.78 -24.99 18.87
N GLY A 710 -13.07 -25.21 20.14
CA GLY A 710 -12.16 -25.05 21.27
C GLY A 710 -11.78 -26.34 21.97
N ASP A 711 -12.52 -27.43 21.73
CA ASP A 711 -12.30 -28.76 22.32
C ASP A 711 -12.52 -29.85 21.27
N VAL A 712 -11.74 -30.92 21.34
CA VAL A 712 -11.88 -32.08 20.44
C VAL A 712 -13.25 -32.73 20.52
N ALA A 713 -13.89 -32.70 21.67
CA ALA A 713 -15.23 -33.29 21.87
C ALA A 713 -16.32 -32.53 21.10
N GLU A 714 -16.18 -31.20 20.97
CA GLU A 714 -17.07 -30.38 20.13
C GLU A 714 -16.95 -30.79 18.67
N LEU A 715 -15.72 -30.89 18.16
CA LEU A 715 -15.50 -31.34 16.78
C LEU A 715 -16.01 -32.75 16.53
N ARG A 716 -15.74 -33.68 17.45
CA ARG A 716 -16.22 -35.08 17.37
C ARG A 716 -17.72 -35.15 17.27
N TYR A 717 -18.45 -34.38 18.09
CA TYR A 717 -19.91 -34.35 18.08
C TYR A 717 -20.45 -33.86 16.73
N VAL A 718 -19.98 -32.66 16.27
CA VAL A 718 -20.46 -32.07 15.01
C VAL A 718 -20.04 -32.93 13.81
N LYS A 719 -18.81 -33.45 13.79
CA LYS A 719 -18.32 -34.37 12.76
C LYS A 719 -19.18 -35.58 12.63
N LYS A 720 -19.63 -36.15 13.76
CA LYS A 720 -20.55 -37.32 13.73
C LYS A 720 -21.85 -36.96 13.03
N VAL A 721 -22.46 -35.81 13.33
CA VAL A 721 -23.68 -35.33 12.66
C VAL A 721 -23.43 -35.19 11.15
N VAL A 722 -22.34 -34.61 10.76
CA VAL A 722 -21.94 -34.41 9.36
C VAL A 722 -21.76 -35.76 8.65
N CYS A 723 -21.00 -36.67 9.24
CA CYS A 723 -20.71 -37.98 8.65
C CYS A 723 -21.99 -38.84 8.53
N ASP A 724 -22.86 -38.86 9.54
CA ASP A 724 -24.12 -39.63 9.51
C ASP A 724 -25.01 -39.19 8.31
N VAL A 725 -25.04 -37.90 7.99
CA VAL A 725 -25.80 -37.38 6.84
C VAL A 725 -25.06 -37.61 5.51
N ALA A 726 -23.77 -37.33 5.47
CA ALA A 726 -22.97 -37.43 4.25
C ALA A 726 -22.85 -38.86 3.76
N ASP A 727 -22.52 -39.80 4.66
CA ASP A 727 -22.36 -41.23 4.34
C ASP A 727 -23.67 -41.84 3.83
N LYS A 728 -24.80 -41.44 4.44
CA LYS A 728 -26.13 -41.88 3.97
C LYS A 728 -26.40 -41.39 2.55
N LEU A 729 -26.19 -40.11 2.25
CA LEU A 729 -26.46 -39.56 0.93
C LEU A 729 -25.53 -40.13 -0.16
N ILE A 730 -24.27 -40.36 0.17
CA ILE A 730 -23.32 -41.00 -0.74
C ILE A 730 -23.69 -42.45 -1.00
N GLN A 731 -24.08 -43.18 0.05
CA GLN A 731 -24.51 -44.56 -0.08
C GLN A 731 -25.81 -44.69 -0.92
N GLU A 732 -26.72 -43.72 -0.82
CA GLU A 732 -27.95 -43.68 -1.62
C GLU A 732 -27.69 -43.27 -3.08
N SER A 733 -26.56 -42.64 -3.35
CA SER A 733 -26.09 -42.28 -4.69
C SER A 733 -25.27 -43.43 -5.29
N GLU A 734 -25.16 -43.51 -6.60
CA GLU A 734 -24.30 -44.48 -7.28
C GLU A 734 -22.82 -44.03 -7.40
N PHE A 735 -22.49 -42.89 -6.77
CA PHE A 735 -21.14 -42.29 -6.83
C PHE A 735 -20.28 -42.67 -5.62
N ASP A 736 -19.04 -43.11 -5.85
CA ASP A 736 -18.02 -43.25 -4.82
C ASP A 736 -17.34 -41.92 -4.60
N MET A 737 -17.95 -41.04 -3.81
CA MET A 737 -17.42 -39.69 -3.51
C MET A 737 -16.80 -39.65 -2.10
N LYS A 738 -15.61 -39.09 -2.00
CA LYS A 738 -14.96 -38.77 -0.73
C LYS A 738 -15.29 -37.33 -0.32
N TYR A 739 -15.22 -37.08 0.96
CA TYR A 739 -15.31 -35.74 1.56
C TYR A 739 -14.37 -35.64 2.76
N HIS A 740 -14.07 -34.44 3.19
CA HIS A 740 -13.14 -34.18 4.30
C HIS A 740 -13.80 -33.27 5.32
N VAL A 741 -13.62 -33.62 6.62
CA VAL A 741 -14.10 -32.78 7.73
C VAL A 741 -12.88 -32.25 8.49
N GLY A 742 -12.74 -30.92 8.53
CA GLY A 742 -11.71 -30.23 9.29
C GLY A 742 -12.26 -29.11 10.13
N THR A 743 -11.39 -28.28 10.65
CA THR A 743 -11.79 -27.19 11.53
C THR A 743 -11.03 -25.92 11.25
N MET A 744 -11.61 -24.81 11.65
CA MET A 744 -10.92 -23.53 11.75
C MET A 744 -10.21 -23.47 13.10
N ILE A 745 -8.90 -23.19 13.09
CA ILE A 745 -8.14 -22.89 14.30
C ILE A 745 -8.16 -21.36 14.46
N GLU A 746 -9.00 -20.89 15.35
CA GLU A 746 -9.25 -19.46 15.57
C GLU A 746 -9.41 -19.09 17.05
N ILE A 747 -9.42 -20.09 17.92
CA ILE A 747 -9.42 -19.92 19.37
C ILE A 747 -8.02 -20.26 19.89
N PRO A 748 -7.40 -19.45 20.74
CA PRO A 748 -6.08 -19.75 21.32
C PRO A 748 -6.01 -21.14 21.98
N ARG A 749 -7.07 -21.56 22.69
CA ARG A 749 -7.15 -22.91 23.27
C ARG A 749 -7.03 -24.01 22.23
N ALA A 750 -7.67 -23.84 21.06
CA ALA A 750 -7.58 -24.80 19.97
C ALA A 750 -6.15 -24.90 19.42
N ALA A 751 -5.44 -23.80 19.32
CA ALA A 751 -4.04 -23.80 18.90
C ALA A 751 -3.13 -24.53 19.89
N LEU A 752 -3.39 -24.38 21.20
CA LEU A 752 -2.65 -25.05 22.27
C LEU A 752 -2.91 -26.58 22.33
N LEU A 753 -4.08 -27.03 21.89
CA LEU A 753 -4.51 -28.45 21.91
C LEU A 753 -4.69 -29.01 20.48
N ALA A 754 -3.93 -28.48 19.54
CA ALA A 754 -4.07 -28.85 18.13
C ALA A 754 -3.70 -30.32 17.84
N ASP A 755 -2.85 -30.93 18.66
CA ASP A 755 -2.55 -32.38 18.60
C ASP A 755 -3.77 -33.25 18.94
N GLU A 756 -4.59 -32.83 19.91
CA GLU A 756 -5.84 -33.52 20.24
C GLU A 756 -6.91 -33.34 19.17
N ILE A 757 -7.05 -32.09 18.67
CA ILE A 757 -8.02 -31.74 17.62
C ILE A 757 -7.68 -32.44 16.30
N ALA A 758 -6.40 -32.63 15.98
CA ALA A 758 -5.94 -33.34 14.79
C ALA A 758 -6.28 -34.84 14.78
N LYS A 759 -6.70 -35.44 15.91
CA LYS A 759 -7.23 -36.79 15.94
C LYS A 759 -8.53 -36.91 15.14
N GLU A 760 -9.32 -35.85 15.14
CA GLU A 760 -10.62 -35.79 14.46
C GLU A 760 -10.57 -34.97 13.17
N ALA A 761 -9.82 -33.85 13.15
CA ALA A 761 -9.73 -32.96 11.99
C ALA A 761 -8.80 -33.52 10.91
N GLU A 762 -9.25 -33.52 9.68
CA GLU A 762 -8.47 -33.93 8.50
C GLU A 762 -7.65 -32.75 7.90
N PHE A 763 -8.04 -31.52 8.22
CA PHE A 763 -7.31 -30.33 7.88
C PHE A 763 -7.53 -29.21 8.92
N PHE A 764 -6.60 -28.26 8.98
CA PHE A 764 -6.76 -27.00 9.72
C PHE A 764 -6.76 -25.82 8.76
N SER A 765 -7.62 -24.85 9.02
CA SER A 765 -7.54 -23.52 8.44
C SER A 765 -7.43 -22.49 9.57
N PHE A 766 -6.39 -21.67 9.55
CA PHE A 766 -6.21 -20.65 10.57
C PHE A 766 -7.12 -19.45 10.27
N GLY A 767 -8.11 -19.21 11.15
CA GLY A 767 -8.98 -18.05 11.14
C GLY A 767 -8.32 -16.90 11.90
N THR A 768 -7.39 -16.22 11.27
CA THR A 768 -6.51 -15.27 11.97
C THR A 768 -7.20 -14.00 12.42
N ASN A 769 -8.37 -13.65 11.91
CA ASN A 769 -9.15 -12.52 12.42
C ASN A 769 -9.58 -12.78 13.88
N ASP A 770 -10.30 -13.87 14.15
CA ASP A 770 -10.74 -14.26 15.48
C ASP A 770 -9.55 -14.64 16.39
N LEU A 771 -8.56 -15.35 15.84
CA LEU A 771 -7.36 -15.70 16.60
C LEU A 771 -6.62 -14.46 17.08
N THR A 772 -6.53 -13.41 16.26
CA THR A 772 -5.94 -12.11 16.64
C THR A 772 -6.77 -11.44 17.71
N GLN A 773 -8.09 -11.31 17.54
CA GLN A 773 -8.98 -10.69 18.51
C GLN A 773 -8.87 -11.36 19.89
N MET A 774 -8.93 -12.69 19.94
CA MET A 774 -8.88 -13.44 21.19
C MET A 774 -7.48 -13.45 21.82
N THR A 775 -6.42 -13.35 21.02
CA THR A 775 -5.05 -13.30 21.55
C THR A 775 -4.72 -11.92 22.12
N PHE A 776 -5.13 -10.85 21.47
CA PHE A 776 -4.98 -9.49 21.98
C PHE A 776 -6.02 -9.12 23.04
N GLY A 777 -7.18 -9.78 23.06
CA GLY A 777 -8.25 -9.50 24.02
C GLY A 777 -9.05 -8.25 23.71
N PHE A 778 -9.14 -7.83 22.42
CA PHE A 778 -10.02 -6.74 21.98
C PHE A 778 -10.68 -7.08 20.63
N SER A 779 -11.87 -6.51 20.43
CA SER A 779 -12.63 -6.66 19.21
C SER A 779 -12.08 -5.77 18.09
N ARG A 780 -12.08 -6.27 16.86
CA ARG A 780 -11.74 -5.50 15.66
C ARG A 780 -12.66 -4.28 15.49
N ASP A 781 -13.94 -4.45 15.76
CA ASP A 781 -14.95 -3.41 15.57
C ASP A 781 -14.81 -2.28 16.59
N ASP A 782 -14.39 -2.60 17.82
CA ASP A 782 -14.20 -1.62 18.89
C ASP A 782 -12.79 -1.00 18.90
N ALA A 783 -11.82 -1.66 18.28
CA ALA A 783 -10.41 -1.28 18.33
C ALA A 783 -10.12 0.10 17.71
N GLY A 784 -10.93 0.53 16.74
CA GLY A 784 -10.80 1.85 16.12
C GLY A 784 -10.86 3.01 17.11
N GLY A 785 -11.51 2.82 18.25
CA GLY A 785 -11.64 3.85 19.30
C GLY A 785 -10.33 4.14 20.06
N PHE A 786 -9.36 3.24 20.06
CA PHE A 786 -8.11 3.41 20.83
C PHE A 786 -6.82 3.08 20.04
N LEU A 787 -6.87 2.34 18.94
CA LEU A 787 -5.67 1.95 18.18
C LEU A 787 -4.90 3.17 17.67
N GLN A 788 -5.57 4.27 17.34
CA GLN A 788 -4.89 5.50 16.94
C GLN A 788 -3.95 6.02 18.04
N ASP A 789 -4.38 6.00 19.30
CA ASP A 789 -3.54 6.37 20.44
C ASP A 789 -2.32 5.45 20.60
N TYR A 790 -2.48 4.16 20.29
CA TYR A 790 -1.39 3.17 20.34
C TYR A 790 -0.34 3.44 19.26
N TYR A 791 -0.77 3.84 18.06
CA TYR A 791 0.15 4.23 17.00
C TYR A 791 0.88 5.54 17.35
N ASP A 792 0.17 6.53 17.85
CA ASP A 792 0.73 7.84 18.20
C ASP A 792 1.74 7.73 19.34
N LYS A 793 1.49 6.85 20.31
CA LYS A 793 2.39 6.55 21.42
C LYS A 793 3.45 5.49 21.10
N LYS A 794 3.50 5.00 19.85
CA LYS A 794 4.46 3.99 19.38
C LYS A 794 4.39 2.67 20.16
N ILE A 795 3.22 2.30 20.66
CA ILE A 795 2.98 1.01 21.34
C ILE A 795 2.86 -0.09 20.29
N PHE A 796 2.09 0.18 19.20
CA PHE A 796 2.04 -0.66 18.02
C PHE A 796 2.64 0.11 16.84
N GLU A 797 3.42 -0.61 16.02
CA GLU A 797 3.98 -0.07 14.77
C GLU A 797 3.02 -0.27 13.60
N GLN A 798 2.19 -1.33 13.64
CA GLN A 798 1.30 -1.74 12.56
C GLN A 798 -0.04 -2.24 13.12
N ASP A 799 -1.07 -2.23 12.28
CA ASP A 799 -2.37 -2.79 12.59
C ASP A 799 -2.28 -4.33 12.62
N PRO A 800 -2.57 -4.98 13.77
CA PRO A 800 -2.51 -6.43 13.89
C PRO A 800 -3.58 -7.17 13.09
N PHE A 801 -4.60 -6.46 12.57
CA PHE A 801 -5.61 -7.02 11.69
C PHE A 801 -5.23 -6.95 10.21
N ALA A 802 -4.37 -6.00 9.84
CA ALA A 802 -3.82 -5.89 8.48
C ALA A 802 -2.58 -6.78 8.28
N HIS A 803 -1.72 -6.84 9.29
CA HIS A 803 -0.47 -7.60 9.30
C HIS A 803 -0.44 -8.59 10.46
N LEU A 804 -0.12 -9.84 10.17
CA LEU A 804 -0.07 -10.88 11.21
C LEU A 804 0.95 -10.53 12.31
N ASP A 805 0.48 -10.47 13.55
CA ASP A 805 1.37 -10.42 14.71
C ASP A 805 2.20 -11.72 14.83
N GLN A 806 3.39 -11.71 14.27
CA GLN A 806 4.27 -12.90 14.27
C GLN A 806 4.81 -13.23 15.67
N ARG A 807 4.77 -12.30 16.62
CA ARG A 807 5.32 -12.46 17.98
C ARG A 807 4.37 -13.16 18.93
N GLY A 808 3.07 -12.93 18.81
CA GLY A 808 2.01 -13.52 19.64
C GLY A 808 1.19 -14.52 18.84
N VAL A 809 0.33 -14.03 17.93
CA VAL A 809 -0.55 -14.86 17.10
C VAL A 809 0.25 -15.85 16.23
N GLY A 810 1.35 -15.40 15.65
CA GLY A 810 2.24 -16.25 14.87
C GLY A 810 2.85 -17.41 15.64
N LYS A 811 3.12 -17.24 16.95
CA LYS A 811 3.54 -18.36 17.79
C LYS A 811 2.47 -19.42 17.94
N LEU A 812 1.19 -19.01 18.07
CA LEU A 812 0.06 -19.95 18.13
C LEU A 812 -0.11 -20.71 16.83
N VAL A 813 0.01 -20.02 15.69
CA VAL A 813 -0.05 -20.64 14.35
C VAL A 813 1.08 -21.66 14.19
N LYS A 814 2.30 -21.32 14.55
CA LYS A 814 3.46 -22.23 14.50
C LYS A 814 3.26 -23.43 15.41
N MET A 815 2.86 -23.23 16.66
CA MET A 815 2.60 -24.28 17.63
C MET A 815 1.51 -25.23 17.13
N ALA A 816 0.40 -24.70 16.64
CA ALA A 816 -0.70 -25.51 16.11
C ALA A 816 -0.27 -26.32 14.88
N THR A 817 0.59 -25.77 14.03
CA THR A 817 1.16 -26.46 12.88
C THR A 817 2.01 -27.67 13.33
N GLU A 818 2.91 -27.45 14.29
CA GLU A 818 3.78 -28.51 14.82
C GLU A 818 2.99 -29.61 15.56
N LEU A 819 2.06 -29.20 16.42
CA LEU A 819 1.18 -30.12 17.16
C LEU A 819 0.26 -30.92 16.24
N GLY A 820 -0.38 -30.26 15.26
CA GLY A 820 -1.23 -30.94 14.29
C GLY A 820 -0.49 -32.00 13.51
N ARG A 821 0.73 -31.68 13.03
CA ARG A 821 1.59 -32.64 12.32
C ARG A 821 2.16 -33.73 13.20
N SER A 822 2.34 -33.50 14.48
CA SER A 822 2.76 -34.56 15.42
C SER A 822 1.73 -35.70 15.51
N THR A 823 0.44 -35.41 15.38
CA THR A 823 -0.64 -36.38 15.38
C THR A 823 -0.97 -36.90 13.97
N ARG A 824 -1.02 -35.99 13.00
CA ARG A 824 -1.34 -36.29 11.60
C ARG A 824 -0.28 -35.67 10.69
N PRO A 825 0.81 -36.42 10.35
CA PRO A 825 1.96 -35.88 9.63
C PRO A 825 1.63 -35.16 8.31
N ASN A 826 0.61 -35.62 7.60
CA ASN A 826 0.16 -35.07 6.31
C ASN A 826 -1.08 -34.19 6.43
N ILE A 827 -1.37 -33.67 7.62
CA ILE A 827 -2.51 -32.76 7.79
C ILE A 827 -2.35 -31.54 6.89
N LYS A 828 -3.41 -31.20 6.14
CA LYS A 828 -3.45 -30.03 5.31
C LYS A 828 -3.65 -28.79 6.18
N LEU A 829 -2.80 -27.80 6.00
CA LEU A 829 -2.76 -26.58 6.79
C LEU A 829 -2.84 -25.35 5.89
N GLY A 830 -3.78 -24.48 6.17
CA GLY A 830 -3.94 -23.22 5.43
C GLY A 830 -4.34 -22.06 6.33
N ILE A 831 -4.34 -20.87 5.76
CA ILE A 831 -4.79 -19.64 6.41
C ILE A 831 -5.90 -19.02 5.55
N CYS A 832 -6.96 -18.52 6.16
CA CYS A 832 -8.08 -17.90 5.45
C CYS A 832 -8.51 -16.52 6.00
N GLY A 833 -7.83 -16.00 7.04
CA GLY A 833 -8.07 -14.64 7.52
C GLY A 833 -7.55 -13.57 6.54
N GLU A 834 -7.77 -12.31 6.86
CA GLU A 834 -7.32 -11.16 6.06
C GLU A 834 -5.81 -11.20 5.76
N HIS A 835 -5.02 -11.77 6.66
CA HIS A 835 -3.58 -11.96 6.55
C HIS A 835 -3.16 -12.86 5.38
N GLY A 836 -4.07 -13.69 4.85
CA GLY A 836 -3.80 -14.57 3.69
C GLY A 836 -3.48 -13.82 2.39
N GLY A 837 -3.78 -12.54 2.32
CA GLY A 837 -3.45 -11.65 1.20
C GLY A 837 -2.31 -10.65 1.48
N ASP A 838 -1.74 -10.66 2.69
CA ASP A 838 -0.65 -9.78 3.07
C ASP A 838 0.72 -10.42 2.78
N PRO A 839 1.60 -9.78 1.97
CA PRO A 839 2.89 -10.36 1.58
C PRO A 839 3.79 -10.79 2.75
N ALA A 840 3.85 -9.98 3.83
CA ALA A 840 4.67 -10.32 5.01
C ALA A 840 4.12 -11.53 5.77
N SER A 841 2.81 -11.63 5.86
CA SER A 841 2.11 -12.77 6.46
C SER A 841 2.25 -14.04 5.62
N ILE A 842 2.23 -13.92 4.29
CA ILE A 842 2.46 -15.04 3.35
C ILE A 842 3.88 -15.58 3.50
N GLU A 843 4.87 -14.71 3.62
CA GLU A 843 6.26 -15.09 3.90
C GLU A 843 6.37 -15.87 5.22
N PHE A 844 5.67 -15.43 6.26
CA PHE A 844 5.58 -16.16 7.53
C PHE A 844 4.94 -17.55 7.33
N CYS A 845 3.81 -17.63 6.59
CA CYS A 845 3.13 -18.91 6.29
C CYS A 845 4.06 -19.89 5.56
N HIS A 846 4.85 -19.41 4.62
CA HIS A 846 5.87 -20.20 3.94
C HIS A 846 6.92 -20.75 4.92
N ARG A 847 7.49 -19.91 5.78
CA ARG A 847 8.49 -20.31 6.78
C ARG A 847 7.99 -21.32 7.80
N VAL A 848 6.72 -21.21 8.19
CA VAL A 848 6.07 -22.15 9.12
C VAL A 848 5.70 -23.45 8.42
N GLY A 849 5.65 -23.44 7.09
CA GLY A 849 5.41 -24.62 6.26
C GLY A 849 3.92 -24.92 6.08
N LEU A 850 3.06 -23.93 5.97
CA LEU A 850 1.66 -24.13 5.57
C LEU A 850 1.58 -24.67 4.14
N ASN A 851 0.48 -25.29 3.78
CA ASN A 851 0.24 -25.84 2.44
C ASN A 851 -0.35 -24.80 1.50
N TYR A 852 -1.18 -23.89 2.01
CA TYR A 852 -1.80 -22.84 1.21
C TYR A 852 -2.09 -21.58 2.02
N VAL A 853 -2.26 -20.47 1.30
CA VAL A 853 -2.87 -19.23 1.78
C VAL A 853 -4.17 -19.00 1.02
N SER A 854 -5.16 -18.36 1.65
CA SER A 854 -6.43 -18.02 1.03
C SER A 854 -6.76 -16.55 1.26
N CYS A 855 -7.13 -15.84 0.21
CA CYS A 855 -7.35 -14.39 0.23
C CYS A 855 -8.53 -14.01 -0.67
N SER A 856 -8.96 -12.76 -0.61
CA SER A 856 -9.98 -12.24 -1.53
C SER A 856 -9.55 -12.37 -3.00
N PRO A 857 -10.50 -12.47 -3.96
CA PRO A 857 -10.18 -12.71 -5.37
C PRO A 857 -9.12 -11.77 -5.97
N TYR A 858 -9.24 -10.47 -5.71
CA TYR A 858 -8.31 -9.46 -6.23
C TYR A 858 -6.91 -9.52 -5.60
N ARG A 859 -6.74 -10.22 -4.48
CA ARG A 859 -5.43 -10.44 -3.86
C ARG A 859 -4.72 -11.70 -4.33
N VAL A 860 -5.37 -12.55 -5.12
CA VAL A 860 -4.80 -13.81 -5.62
C VAL A 860 -3.48 -13.58 -6.38
N PRO A 861 -3.35 -12.67 -7.36
CA PRO A 861 -2.08 -12.43 -8.03
C PRO A 861 -0.99 -11.90 -7.09
N ILE A 862 -1.36 -11.02 -6.14
CA ILE A 862 -0.44 -10.51 -5.12
C ILE A 862 0.10 -11.66 -4.27
N ALA A 863 -0.77 -12.56 -3.82
CA ALA A 863 -0.40 -13.71 -3.02
C ALA A 863 0.47 -14.72 -3.80
N ARG A 864 0.21 -14.92 -5.09
CA ARG A 864 1.03 -15.78 -5.96
C ARG A 864 2.46 -15.25 -6.06
N LEU A 865 2.63 -13.95 -6.28
CA LEU A 865 3.96 -13.32 -6.32
C LEU A 865 4.65 -13.35 -4.96
N ALA A 866 3.95 -13.00 -3.88
CA ALA A 866 4.50 -13.03 -2.53
C ALA A 866 4.96 -14.44 -2.12
N ALA A 867 4.19 -15.48 -2.48
CA ALA A 867 4.56 -16.88 -2.25
C ALA A 867 5.81 -17.28 -3.03
N ALA A 868 5.95 -16.85 -4.29
CA ALA A 868 7.14 -17.06 -5.09
C ALA A 868 8.37 -16.37 -4.50
N GLN A 869 8.24 -15.12 -4.09
CA GLN A 869 9.31 -14.38 -3.42
C GLN A 869 9.75 -15.03 -2.10
N ALA A 870 8.80 -15.56 -1.32
CA ALA A 870 9.11 -16.31 -0.12
C ALA A 870 9.93 -17.57 -0.44
N ALA A 871 9.54 -18.33 -1.45
CA ALA A 871 10.29 -19.50 -1.91
C ALA A 871 11.71 -19.15 -2.39
N ILE A 872 11.89 -18.05 -3.13
CA ILE A 872 13.21 -17.57 -3.56
C ILE A 872 14.09 -17.19 -2.36
N LYS A 873 13.52 -16.59 -1.32
CA LYS A 873 14.27 -16.15 -0.13
C LYS A 873 14.70 -17.31 0.76
N PHE A 874 13.85 -18.34 0.93
CA PHE A 874 14.01 -19.36 1.98
C PHE A 874 14.28 -20.78 1.49
N ASP A 875 13.88 -21.15 0.26
CA ASP A 875 14.13 -22.46 -0.30
C ASP A 875 15.48 -22.44 -1.07
N LYS A 876 16.58 -22.60 -0.37
CA LYS A 876 17.92 -22.71 -0.98
C LYS A 876 18.24 -24.15 -1.37
#